data_b85ebe9f9f14fbecd0e95e8d2781c333
#
_entry.id   b85ebe9f9f14fbecd0e95e8d2781c333
#
_cell.length_a   1.000
_cell.length_b   1.000
_cell.length_c   1.000
_cell.angle_alpha   90.00
_cell.angle_beta   90.00
_cell.angle_gamma   90.00
#
_symmetry.space_group_name_H-M   'P 1'
#
loop_
_entity.id
_entity.type
_entity.pdbx_description
1 polymer ?
#
loop_
_entity_poly.entity_id
_entity_poly.type
_entity_poly.pdbx_seq_one_letter_code
_entity_poly.pdbx_strand_id
1 'polypeptide(L)'
;MIDKMLIRGAKVHNLKNIDIDIPLGKIVGIAGVSGSGKSSLALGVLYAEGSRRYLEALSTYTRRRMTQAAKASVDEVLYVPAALALHQRPGVPGIRSTFGTGTELLNSLRLMYSRLANHRCPNGHYLEPTLLVAAGKKLTCPECGEQFYAPSAEELAFNSQGACKTCGGTGSVRTVDLSTLVPDESLTIEQGAVAPWNSLMWSLMTDVCKEMGVRIDVPFCKLTEQEKDIVYHGPAEKKHILYHPKKSNSNDFAELDFSYFNAVYTVENALSKVKDEKGMKRVEKFLKEDICPDCHGTRLSVAARAPKLLGISLDEACQMTLVQLVSWVQRIPPSLPEAMRPMAERICEAFTGTAKRLLDLGLGYLTLDRSAATLSTGERQRMQLARAVRNRTTGVLYVLDEPSIGLHPSNIVGLTGVMHDLVADGNSVILVDHDTQILQEADWLVEMGPEAGAGGGHVIAQGTIPEIEANPASQIGPFLAGKAAAKRKSCAQKQELFADGTIHLATASIHTVKPLEIDIPKGRLTVVTGVSGSGKTTMVLESLVPALAAAIDGKALPEHIRAINAEGIEHVKLIDATPIGINVRSTVATYAGIHDDLRKLYAKLPDAKAHEYKAGAFSYNTGSLRCQGCDGTGVVSLDVQFLPDVDIPCPDCRGSRYAKAAYDIRLTNEAGEGASLPELMAMDVNTALEFCKNMKGISQKLNVLRQLGLGYLTLGEETPGLSGGEAQRLKLASEIGRTQHDSVFVFDEPSIGLHPLDVQVLLEVFQALLDNGATVVVIEHDLDVIRNADYVLDMGPGGGDAGGRLVACGTPTEIKANANSITGRFL
;
A
#
# COMPACT_ATOMS: atom_id res chain seq x y z
N MET A 1 -43.69 -1.02 -2.93
CA MET A 1 -42.39 -0.69 -2.34
C MET A 1 -41.40 -0.64 -3.51
N ILE A 2 -40.48 0.33 -3.47
CA ILE A 2 -39.39 0.40 -4.46
C ILE A 2 -38.40 -0.70 -4.08
N ASP A 3 -38.17 -1.65 -4.96
CA ASP A 3 -37.36 -2.84 -4.73
C ASP A 3 -36.11 -2.91 -5.61
N LYS A 4 -35.91 -1.93 -6.50
CA LYS A 4 -34.80 -1.88 -7.44
C LYS A 4 -34.25 -0.47 -7.63
N MET A 5 -32.96 -0.36 -7.86
CA MET A 5 -32.29 0.80 -8.46
C MET A 5 -32.36 0.67 -9.98
N LEU A 6 -32.70 1.76 -10.66
CA LEU A 6 -32.82 1.78 -12.13
C LEU A 6 -31.72 2.67 -12.71
N ILE A 7 -30.89 2.14 -13.59
CA ILE A 7 -29.84 2.84 -14.31
C ILE A 7 -30.14 2.74 -15.80
N ARG A 8 -30.11 3.87 -16.51
CA ARG A 8 -30.34 3.96 -17.95
C ARG A 8 -29.25 4.79 -18.60
N GLY A 9 -28.72 4.28 -19.69
CA GLY A 9 -27.77 4.98 -20.54
C GLY A 9 -26.44 5.27 -19.86
N ALA A 10 -25.89 4.36 -19.06
CA ALA A 10 -24.63 4.58 -18.38
C ALA A 10 -23.44 4.49 -19.35
N LYS A 11 -22.63 5.58 -19.39
CA LYS A 11 -21.50 5.79 -20.32
C LYS A 11 -20.22 6.20 -19.57
N VAL A 12 -20.09 5.83 -18.28
CA VAL A 12 -18.92 6.18 -17.47
C VAL A 12 -17.72 5.31 -17.87
N HIS A 13 -16.58 5.95 -18.13
CA HIS A 13 -15.34 5.29 -18.58
C HIS A 13 -15.59 4.38 -19.80
N ASN A 14 -15.41 3.07 -19.63
CA ASN A 14 -15.57 2.08 -20.71
C ASN A 14 -17.00 1.54 -20.87
N LEU A 15 -17.97 1.97 -20.03
CA LEU A 15 -19.36 1.49 -20.14
C LEU A 15 -20.01 1.87 -21.48
N LYS A 16 -20.69 0.91 -22.09
CA LYS A 16 -21.26 1.00 -23.46
C LYS A 16 -22.77 1.28 -23.47
N ASN A 17 -23.17 2.41 -22.83
CA ASN A 17 -24.58 2.85 -22.82
C ASN A 17 -25.49 1.77 -22.21
N ILE A 18 -25.14 1.26 -21.03
CA ILE A 18 -25.83 0.14 -20.41
C ILE A 18 -27.09 0.56 -19.67
N ASP A 19 -28.10 -0.28 -19.74
CA ASP A 19 -29.33 -0.23 -18.96
C ASP A 19 -29.35 -1.42 -18.01
N ILE A 20 -29.58 -1.16 -16.71
CA ILE A 20 -29.58 -2.23 -15.71
C ILE A 20 -30.51 -1.92 -14.53
N ASP A 21 -31.18 -2.96 -14.02
CA ASP A 21 -31.98 -2.95 -12.81
C ASP A 21 -31.26 -3.74 -11.72
N ILE A 22 -31.02 -3.12 -10.58
CA ILE A 22 -30.28 -3.72 -9.47
C ILE A 22 -31.18 -3.80 -8.23
N PRO A 23 -31.39 -4.98 -7.62
CA PRO A 23 -32.26 -5.12 -6.46
C PRO A 23 -31.73 -4.40 -5.22
N LEU A 24 -32.66 -3.85 -4.41
CA LEU A 24 -32.39 -3.24 -3.12
C LEU A 24 -32.55 -4.26 -1.97
N GLY A 25 -31.91 -3.99 -0.82
CA GLY A 25 -32.00 -4.85 0.36
C GLY A 25 -31.35 -6.22 0.16
N LYS A 26 -30.38 -6.32 -0.72
CA LYS A 26 -29.71 -7.54 -1.15
C LYS A 26 -28.18 -7.35 -1.19
N ILE A 27 -27.44 -8.47 -1.18
CA ILE A 27 -26.03 -8.52 -1.56
C ILE A 27 -26.00 -8.74 -3.07
N VAL A 28 -25.49 -7.74 -3.81
CA VAL A 28 -25.37 -7.81 -5.27
C VAL A 28 -23.90 -7.86 -5.64
N GLY A 29 -23.47 -8.99 -6.21
CA GLY A 29 -22.11 -9.16 -6.73
C GLY A 29 -21.96 -8.53 -8.10
N ILE A 30 -20.85 -7.87 -8.36
CA ILE A 30 -20.43 -7.41 -9.70
C ILE A 30 -19.13 -8.12 -10.05
N ALA A 31 -19.18 -9.04 -11.01
CA ALA A 31 -18.06 -9.87 -11.46
C ALA A 31 -17.66 -9.54 -12.89
N GLY A 32 -16.57 -10.11 -13.38
CA GLY A 32 -16.06 -10.01 -14.74
C GLY A 32 -14.55 -9.83 -14.81
N VAL A 33 -13.95 -9.97 -15.97
CA VAL A 33 -12.51 -9.85 -16.17
C VAL A 33 -11.96 -8.47 -15.79
N SER A 34 -10.66 -8.38 -15.50
CA SER A 34 -10.01 -7.09 -15.18
C SER A 34 -10.21 -6.10 -16.33
N GLY A 35 -10.57 -4.84 -16.02
CA GLY A 35 -10.84 -3.82 -17.05
C GLY A 35 -12.20 -3.95 -17.78
N SER A 36 -13.11 -4.84 -17.38
CA SER A 36 -14.44 -5.01 -18.00
C SER A 36 -15.46 -3.92 -17.66
N GLY A 37 -15.17 -3.02 -16.70
CA GLY A 37 -16.08 -1.94 -16.31
C GLY A 37 -16.80 -2.12 -14.97
N LYS A 38 -16.42 -3.09 -14.14
CA LYS A 38 -17.00 -3.35 -12.81
C LYS A 38 -16.97 -2.11 -11.92
N SER A 39 -15.78 -1.56 -11.68
CA SER A 39 -15.61 -0.36 -10.85
C SER A 39 -16.24 0.88 -11.50
N SER A 40 -16.34 0.93 -12.84
CA SER A 40 -17.06 1.98 -13.54
C SER A 40 -18.55 1.96 -13.19
N LEU A 41 -19.18 0.78 -13.11
CA LEU A 41 -20.57 0.64 -12.68
C LEU A 41 -20.73 0.90 -11.17
N ALA A 42 -19.93 0.23 -10.34
CA ALA A 42 -20.06 0.28 -8.87
C ALA A 42 -19.71 1.66 -8.30
N LEU A 43 -18.52 2.16 -8.61
CA LEU A 43 -18.00 3.42 -8.08
C LEU A 43 -18.37 4.61 -8.97
N GLY A 44 -18.21 4.46 -10.30
CA GLY A 44 -18.44 5.55 -11.26
C GLY A 44 -19.90 5.91 -11.46
N VAL A 45 -20.84 4.99 -11.25
CA VAL A 45 -22.28 5.23 -11.37
C VAL A 45 -22.98 5.18 -10.00
N LEU A 46 -23.03 4.02 -9.36
CA LEU A 46 -23.86 3.81 -8.16
C LEU A 46 -23.39 4.63 -6.98
N TYR A 47 -22.11 4.54 -6.63
CA TYR A 47 -21.55 5.35 -5.54
C TYR A 47 -21.57 6.84 -5.87
N ALA A 48 -21.16 7.23 -7.07
CA ALA A 48 -21.11 8.64 -7.45
C ALA A 48 -22.49 9.31 -7.33
N GLU A 49 -23.54 8.68 -7.85
CA GLU A 49 -24.91 9.21 -7.78
C GLU A 49 -25.50 9.13 -6.36
N GLY A 50 -25.29 8.04 -5.63
CA GLY A 50 -25.76 7.93 -4.25
C GLY A 50 -25.06 8.93 -3.30
N SER A 51 -23.75 9.10 -3.43
CA SER A 51 -22.98 10.08 -2.68
C SER A 51 -23.38 11.50 -3.02
N ARG A 52 -23.54 11.83 -4.30
CA ARG A 52 -23.95 13.15 -4.77
C ARG A 52 -25.31 13.56 -4.19
N ARG A 53 -26.32 12.69 -4.27
CA ARG A 53 -27.67 12.95 -3.73
C ARG A 53 -27.64 13.17 -2.22
N TYR A 54 -26.84 12.42 -1.49
CA TYR A 54 -26.65 12.63 -0.06
C TYR A 54 -26.03 14.01 0.22
N LEU A 55 -24.97 14.37 -0.51
CA LEU A 55 -24.29 15.66 -0.34
C LEU A 55 -25.17 16.85 -0.74
N GLU A 56 -26.05 16.71 -1.74
CA GLU A 56 -27.01 17.74 -2.15
C GLU A 56 -28.02 18.07 -1.03
N ALA A 57 -28.34 17.10 -0.19
CA ALA A 57 -29.22 17.31 0.97
C ALA A 57 -28.54 18.07 2.12
N LEU A 58 -27.21 18.20 2.13
CA LEU A 58 -26.45 18.91 3.16
C LEU A 58 -26.32 20.41 2.89
N SER A 59 -26.04 21.18 3.96
CA SER A 59 -25.78 22.61 3.84
C SER A 59 -24.58 22.90 2.92
N THR A 60 -24.59 24.05 2.25
CA THR A 60 -23.51 24.50 1.35
C THR A 60 -22.14 24.55 2.07
N TYR A 61 -22.12 24.90 3.35
CA TYR A 61 -20.91 24.92 4.16
C TYR A 61 -20.31 23.52 4.37
N THR A 62 -21.15 22.54 4.71
CA THR A 62 -20.73 21.14 4.91
C THR A 62 -20.29 20.53 3.59
N ARG A 63 -21.04 20.77 2.51
CA ARG A 63 -20.76 20.29 1.16
C ARG A 63 -19.38 20.71 0.64
N ARG A 64 -18.97 21.96 0.91
CA ARG A 64 -17.65 22.49 0.51
C ARG A 64 -16.45 21.82 1.20
N ARG A 65 -16.66 21.12 2.33
CA ARG A 65 -15.60 20.43 3.08
C ARG A 65 -15.52 18.94 2.81
N MET A 66 -16.44 18.41 2.00
CA MET A 66 -16.47 16.99 1.68
C MET A 66 -16.04 16.77 0.22
N THR A 67 -15.25 15.74 0.00
CA THR A 67 -14.87 15.33 -1.37
C THR A 67 -16.13 14.93 -2.12
N GLN A 68 -16.37 15.55 -3.27
CA GLN A 68 -17.52 15.25 -4.12
C GLN A 68 -17.08 14.31 -5.23
N ALA A 69 -17.84 13.23 -5.43
CA ALA A 69 -17.71 12.41 -6.62
C ALA A 69 -18.14 13.21 -7.87
N ALA A 70 -17.44 13.03 -8.97
CA ALA A 70 -17.84 13.62 -10.26
C ALA A 70 -19.23 13.12 -10.65
N LYS A 71 -20.01 13.98 -11.33
CA LYS A 71 -21.30 13.57 -11.86
C LYS A 71 -21.12 12.43 -12.86
N ALA A 72 -21.85 11.33 -12.66
CA ALA A 72 -21.81 10.20 -13.57
C ALA A 72 -22.38 10.59 -14.96
N SER A 73 -21.76 10.06 -16.02
CA SER A 73 -22.29 10.18 -17.40
C SER A 73 -23.35 9.10 -17.61
N VAL A 74 -24.59 9.43 -17.25
CA VAL A 74 -25.76 8.55 -17.32
C VAL A 74 -26.96 9.37 -17.80
N ASP A 75 -27.87 8.73 -18.54
CA ASP A 75 -29.08 9.39 -19.00
C ASP A 75 -30.09 9.54 -17.85
N GLU A 76 -30.32 8.46 -17.07
CA GLU A 76 -31.18 8.46 -15.89
C GLU A 76 -30.72 7.48 -14.82
N VAL A 77 -30.82 7.89 -13.55
CA VAL A 77 -30.59 7.02 -12.37
C VAL A 77 -31.69 7.28 -11.36
N LEU A 78 -32.43 6.23 -11.00
CA LEU A 78 -33.55 6.32 -10.03
C LEU A 78 -33.31 5.40 -8.83
N TYR A 79 -33.80 5.82 -7.68
CA TYR A 79 -33.90 5.05 -6.44
C TYR A 79 -32.58 4.58 -5.85
N VAL A 80 -31.46 5.19 -6.19
CA VAL A 80 -30.16 4.90 -5.56
C VAL A 80 -30.14 5.55 -4.16
N PRO A 81 -29.93 4.77 -3.10
CA PRO A 81 -29.80 5.30 -1.74
C PRO A 81 -28.56 6.17 -1.55
N ALA A 82 -28.46 6.84 -0.40
CA ALA A 82 -27.18 7.42 0.05
C ALA A 82 -26.10 6.33 0.06
N ALA A 83 -24.97 6.58 -0.60
CA ALA A 83 -23.96 5.56 -0.80
C ALA A 83 -22.67 5.85 -0.01
N LEU A 84 -22.09 4.79 0.54
CA LEU A 84 -20.78 4.75 1.16
C LEU A 84 -19.90 3.75 0.39
N ALA A 85 -18.68 4.17 0.00
CA ALA A 85 -17.75 3.28 -0.68
C ALA A 85 -16.55 2.93 0.20
N LEU A 86 -16.16 1.67 0.13
CA LEU A 86 -14.90 1.16 0.63
C LEU A 86 -14.04 0.81 -0.58
N HIS A 87 -13.09 1.69 -0.88
CA HIS A 87 -12.21 1.56 -2.03
C HIS A 87 -11.17 0.46 -1.84
N GLN A 88 -10.77 -0.16 -2.93
CA GLN A 88 -9.71 -1.17 -2.97
C GLN A 88 -8.42 -0.70 -2.26
N ARG A 89 -8.04 0.57 -2.42
CA ARG A 89 -6.85 1.16 -1.80
C ARG A 89 -7.24 2.32 -0.90
N PRO A 90 -7.45 2.07 0.40
CA PRO A 90 -7.64 3.16 1.36
C PRO A 90 -6.39 4.03 1.42
N GLY A 91 -6.58 5.34 1.52
CA GLY A 91 -5.46 6.27 1.71
C GLY A 91 -4.59 5.89 2.92
N VAL A 92 -3.29 6.16 2.82
CA VAL A 92 -2.36 5.91 3.93
C VAL A 92 -2.62 6.94 5.03
N PRO A 93 -2.97 6.50 6.25
CA PRO A 93 -3.24 7.41 7.34
C PRO A 93 -1.98 8.15 7.80
N GLY A 94 -2.16 9.33 8.39
CA GLY A 94 -1.04 10.10 8.92
C GLY A 94 -0.31 9.39 10.09
N ILE A 95 0.92 9.82 10.38
CA ILE A 95 1.86 9.24 11.36
C ILE A 95 1.27 9.08 12.78
N ARG A 96 0.29 9.91 13.15
CA ARG A 96 -0.42 9.82 14.44
C ARG A 96 -1.60 8.85 14.45
N SER A 97 -1.93 8.23 13.32
CA SER A 97 -3.01 7.27 13.24
C SER A 97 -2.53 5.88 13.66
N THR A 98 -3.31 5.23 14.53
CA THR A 98 -3.08 3.84 14.95
C THR A 98 -4.31 2.99 14.63
N PHE A 99 -4.16 1.67 14.70
CA PHE A 99 -5.29 0.74 14.61
C PHE A 99 -6.39 1.11 15.64
N GLY A 100 -5.99 1.44 16.87
CA GLY A 100 -6.93 1.86 17.94
C GLY A 100 -7.68 3.16 17.64
N THR A 101 -7.03 4.16 17.01
CA THR A 101 -7.72 5.40 16.58
C THR A 101 -8.58 5.18 15.34
N GLY A 102 -8.11 4.39 14.38
CA GLY A 102 -8.82 4.07 13.15
C GLY A 102 -10.11 3.28 13.40
N THR A 103 -10.10 2.38 14.39
CA THR A 103 -11.29 1.59 14.82
C THR A 103 -12.12 2.28 15.87
N GLU A 104 -11.66 3.41 16.44
CA GLU A 104 -12.24 4.13 17.59
C GLU A 104 -12.26 3.30 18.91
N LEU A 105 -11.70 2.10 18.92
CA LEU A 105 -11.60 1.28 20.15
C LEU A 105 -10.78 1.99 21.24
N LEU A 106 -9.76 2.75 20.83
CA LEU A 106 -8.96 3.53 21.77
C LEU A 106 -9.79 4.60 22.50
N ASN A 107 -10.83 5.14 21.87
CA ASN A 107 -11.73 6.09 22.53
C ASN A 107 -12.49 5.43 23.68
N SER A 108 -13.02 4.22 23.45
CA SER A 108 -13.71 3.43 24.49
C SER A 108 -12.73 3.01 25.59
N LEU A 109 -11.51 2.60 25.22
CA LEU A 109 -10.49 2.23 26.20
C LEU A 109 -10.07 3.42 27.09
N ARG A 110 -9.83 4.59 26.49
CA ARG A 110 -9.56 5.84 27.23
C ARG A 110 -10.70 6.20 28.19
N LEU A 111 -11.95 5.99 27.76
CA LEU A 111 -13.11 6.21 28.62
C LEU A 111 -13.11 5.25 29.82
N MET A 112 -12.75 3.97 29.62
CA MET A 112 -12.58 3.02 30.73
C MET A 112 -11.53 3.53 31.72
N TYR A 113 -10.36 3.92 31.24
CA TYR A 113 -9.28 4.44 32.10
C TYR A 113 -9.68 5.74 32.80
N SER A 114 -10.38 6.63 32.14
CA SER A 114 -10.86 7.87 32.75
C SER A 114 -11.90 7.63 33.86
N ARG A 115 -12.76 6.61 33.74
CA ARG A 115 -13.94 6.44 34.59
C ARG A 115 -13.82 5.29 35.59
N LEU A 116 -13.04 4.27 35.28
CA LEU A 116 -13.02 3.02 36.04
C LEU A 116 -11.68 2.69 36.69
N ALA A 117 -10.61 3.44 36.36
CA ALA A 117 -9.26 3.14 36.82
C ALA A 117 -8.99 3.56 38.26
N ASN A 118 -7.97 2.95 38.85
CA ASN A 118 -7.27 3.46 40.01
C ASN A 118 -6.48 4.71 39.60
N HIS A 119 -6.92 5.88 40.04
CA HIS A 119 -6.25 7.14 39.72
C HIS A 119 -5.12 7.42 40.71
N ARG A 120 -4.05 8.01 40.18
CA ARG A 120 -2.87 8.37 40.96
C ARG A 120 -2.95 9.83 41.38
N CYS A 121 -2.83 10.13 42.68
CA CYS A 121 -2.75 11.51 43.18
C CYS A 121 -1.41 12.16 42.78
N PRO A 122 -1.29 13.51 42.80
CA PRO A 122 -0.04 14.21 42.48
C PRO A 122 1.17 13.74 43.31
N ASN A 123 0.93 13.29 44.55
CA ASN A 123 1.98 12.77 45.44
C ASN A 123 2.29 11.29 45.24
N GLY A 124 1.68 10.62 44.28
CA GLY A 124 2.06 9.28 43.85
C GLY A 124 1.18 8.13 44.37
N HIS A 125 0.23 8.37 45.26
CA HIS A 125 -0.65 7.34 45.82
C HIS A 125 -1.80 6.98 44.88
N TYR A 126 -2.19 5.70 44.86
CA TYR A 126 -3.31 5.22 44.03
C TYR A 126 -4.59 5.17 44.88
N LEU A 127 -5.70 5.62 44.28
CA LEU A 127 -7.01 5.59 44.88
C LEU A 127 -7.86 4.47 44.26
N GLU A 128 -8.67 3.83 45.10
CA GLU A 128 -9.69 2.88 44.61
C GLU A 128 -10.71 3.55 43.69
N PRO A 129 -11.24 2.82 42.69
CA PRO A 129 -12.23 3.34 41.78
C PRO A 129 -13.51 3.80 42.53
N THR A 130 -14.04 4.97 42.12
CA THR A 130 -15.19 5.58 42.80
C THR A 130 -16.13 6.28 41.81
N LEU A 131 -17.42 6.29 42.11
CA LEU A 131 -18.44 7.02 41.32
C LEU A 131 -18.24 8.56 41.33
N LEU A 132 -17.45 9.12 42.23
CA LEU A 132 -17.13 10.54 42.24
C LEU A 132 -16.50 10.99 40.93
N VAL A 133 -15.71 10.09 40.29
CA VAL A 133 -15.11 10.36 38.96
C VAL A 133 -16.21 10.57 37.91
N ALA A 134 -17.19 9.71 37.90
CA ALA A 134 -18.31 9.82 36.96
C ALA A 134 -19.14 11.12 37.16
N ALA A 135 -19.24 11.57 38.43
CA ALA A 135 -19.92 12.79 38.77
C ALA A 135 -19.07 14.07 38.55
N GLY A 136 -17.84 13.93 38.02
CA GLY A 136 -16.92 15.06 37.78
C GLY A 136 -16.45 15.78 39.05
N LYS A 137 -16.48 15.08 40.19
CA LYS A 137 -16.10 15.64 41.49
C LYS A 137 -14.62 15.46 41.76
N LYS A 138 -14.07 16.31 42.62
CA LYS A 138 -12.70 16.17 43.13
C LYS A 138 -12.57 14.88 43.94
N LEU A 139 -11.46 14.22 43.76
CA LEU A 139 -11.00 13.12 44.57
C LEU A 139 -10.12 13.67 45.70
N THR A 140 -10.23 13.08 46.89
CA THR A 140 -9.35 13.37 48.02
C THR A 140 -8.50 12.13 48.32
N CYS A 141 -7.22 12.26 48.28
CA CYS A 141 -6.32 11.15 48.55
C CYS A 141 -6.43 10.75 50.04
N PRO A 142 -6.74 9.49 50.36
CA PRO A 142 -6.90 9.05 51.77
C PRO A 142 -5.55 9.04 52.53
N GLU A 143 -4.42 8.95 51.81
CA GLU A 143 -3.11 8.89 52.40
C GLU A 143 -2.48 10.26 52.68
N CYS A 144 -2.65 11.22 51.79
CA CYS A 144 -2.00 12.54 51.90
C CYS A 144 -2.93 13.72 51.95
N GLY A 145 -4.26 13.54 51.83
CA GLY A 145 -5.25 14.59 51.83
C GLY A 145 -5.34 15.48 50.60
N GLU A 146 -4.46 15.24 49.58
CA GLU A 146 -4.41 16.05 48.36
C GLU A 146 -5.68 15.90 47.53
N GLN A 147 -6.20 17.02 47.03
CA GLN A 147 -7.40 17.08 46.22
C GLN A 147 -7.04 17.27 44.74
N PHE A 148 -7.56 16.41 43.87
CA PHE A 148 -7.30 16.45 42.45
C PHE A 148 -8.50 15.97 41.64
N TYR A 149 -8.49 16.19 40.34
CA TYR A 149 -9.46 15.59 39.42
C TYR A 149 -8.85 14.39 38.73
N ALA A 150 -9.68 13.37 38.51
CA ALA A 150 -9.31 12.27 37.61
C ALA A 150 -9.11 12.78 36.19
N PRO A 151 -8.15 12.27 35.42
CA PRO A 151 -7.94 12.69 34.04
C PRO A 151 -9.16 12.37 33.18
N SER A 152 -9.54 13.32 32.34
CA SER A 152 -10.57 13.13 31.30
C SER A 152 -10.05 12.18 30.21
N ALA A 153 -10.94 11.65 29.38
CA ALA A 153 -10.54 10.82 28.24
C ALA A 153 -9.68 11.59 27.21
N GLU A 154 -9.77 12.92 27.19
CA GLU A 154 -8.96 13.78 26.32
C GLU A 154 -7.54 13.95 26.89
N GLU A 155 -7.38 14.04 28.20
CA GLU A 155 -6.08 14.07 28.88
C GLU A 155 -5.32 12.71 28.81
N LEU A 156 -6.02 11.66 28.36
CA LEU A 156 -5.44 10.35 28.06
C LEU A 156 -5.18 10.14 26.55
N ALA A 157 -5.39 11.15 25.74
CA ALA A 157 -5.23 11.05 24.28
C ALA A 157 -3.83 11.48 23.84
N PHE A 158 -3.09 10.60 23.19
CA PHE A 158 -1.75 10.90 22.66
C PHE A 158 -1.76 11.89 21.48
N ASN A 159 -2.90 12.11 20.84
CA ASN A 159 -3.06 13.11 19.78
C ASN A 159 -3.62 14.45 20.29
N SER A 160 -3.70 14.61 21.60
CA SER A 160 -4.19 15.79 22.29
C SER A 160 -3.39 16.03 23.59
N GLN A 161 -4.04 16.26 24.72
CA GLN A 161 -3.43 16.66 25.98
C GLN A 161 -2.58 15.56 26.62
N GLY A 162 -2.86 14.28 26.34
CA GLY A 162 -2.09 13.14 26.83
C GLY A 162 -0.80 12.85 26.05
N ALA A 163 -0.46 13.67 25.07
CA ALA A 163 0.71 13.46 24.23
C ALA A 163 2.01 13.55 25.00
N CYS A 164 2.98 12.69 24.67
CA CYS A 164 4.37 12.86 25.08
C CYS A 164 4.90 14.21 24.56
N LYS A 165 5.50 15.02 25.41
CA LYS A 165 5.98 16.35 25.05
C LYS A 165 7.13 16.31 24.04
N THR A 166 7.99 15.33 24.11
CA THR A 166 9.17 15.19 23.27
C THR A 166 8.83 14.81 21.83
N CYS A 167 7.99 13.80 21.63
CA CYS A 167 7.60 13.37 20.28
C CYS A 167 6.25 13.95 19.81
N GLY A 168 5.55 14.73 20.62
CA GLY A 168 4.25 15.28 20.28
C GLY A 168 3.19 14.22 19.97
N GLY A 169 3.32 13.00 20.53
CA GLY A 169 2.38 11.90 20.32
C GLY A 169 2.65 11.04 19.10
N THR A 170 3.81 11.16 18.44
CA THR A 170 4.20 10.31 17.30
C THR A 170 4.79 8.96 17.74
N GLY A 171 5.39 8.90 18.94
CA GLY A 171 6.10 7.72 19.47
C GLY A 171 7.55 7.62 18.99
N SER A 172 7.92 8.37 17.97
CA SER A 172 9.27 8.41 17.41
C SER A 172 9.79 9.84 17.34
N VAL A 173 11.09 9.98 17.21
CA VAL A 173 11.79 11.25 16.97
C VAL A 173 12.69 11.08 15.76
N ARG A 174 12.81 12.15 14.99
CA ARG A 174 13.77 12.18 13.87
C ARG A 174 15.10 12.69 14.39
N THR A 175 16.11 11.85 14.29
CA THR A 175 17.49 12.18 14.65
C THR A 175 18.36 12.15 13.40
N VAL A 176 19.51 12.81 13.48
CA VAL A 176 20.48 12.80 12.38
C VAL A 176 21.14 11.44 12.31
N ASP A 177 21.16 10.82 11.15
CA ASP A 177 21.88 9.58 10.91
C ASP A 177 23.33 9.89 10.53
N LEU A 178 24.24 9.66 11.49
CA LEU A 178 25.68 9.94 11.31
C LEU A 178 26.28 9.17 10.13
N SER A 179 25.77 7.97 9.84
CA SER A 179 26.29 7.13 8.74
C SER A 179 26.05 7.76 7.35
N THR A 180 25.01 8.61 7.24
CA THR A 180 24.66 9.28 5.98
C THR A 180 25.38 10.61 5.76
N LEU A 181 26.02 11.14 6.82
CA LEU A 181 26.74 12.42 6.73
C LEU A 181 28.04 12.30 5.93
N VAL A 182 28.70 11.14 6.02
CA VAL A 182 29.90 10.80 5.27
C VAL A 182 29.71 9.42 4.62
N PRO A 183 28.99 9.34 3.49
CA PRO A 183 28.65 8.05 2.87
C PRO A 183 29.84 7.34 2.22
N ASP A 184 30.91 8.07 1.91
CA ASP A 184 32.15 7.54 1.33
C ASP A 184 33.35 8.14 2.07
N GLU A 185 33.88 7.39 3.01
CA GLU A 185 35.05 7.79 3.82
C GLU A 185 36.38 7.75 3.03
N SER A 186 36.39 7.21 1.82
CA SER A 186 37.58 7.25 0.94
C SER A 186 37.80 8.61 0.30
N LEU A 187 36.77 9.46 0.25
CA LEU A 187 36.85 10.82 -0.26
C LEU A 187 37.47 11.76 0.77
N THR A 188 38.09 12.84 0.27
CA THR A 188 38.55 13.96 1.11
C THR A 188 37.37 14.93 1.35
N ILE A 189 37.46 15.76 2.40
CA ILE A 189 36.46 16.82 2.65
C ILE A 189 36.41 17.79 1.45
N GLU A 190 37.55 18.07 0.83
CA GLU A 190 37.65 18.89 -0.38
C GLU A 190 36.95 18.28 -1.60
N GLN A 191 36.96 16.94 -1.72
CA GLN A 191 36.24 16.19 -2.73
C GLN A 191 34.75 16.00 -2.41
N GLY A 192 34.29 16.45 -1.23
CA GLY A 192 32.91 16.44 -0.85
C GLY A 192 32.49 15.25 0.01
N ALA A 193 33.39 14.67 0.80
CA ALA A 193 33.07 13.57 1.72
C ALA A 193 31.88 13.91 2.64
N VAL A 194 31.76 15.16 3.12
CA VAL A 194 30.67 15.59 4.00
C VAL A 194 29.44 16.00 3.19
N ALA A 195 28.54 15.06 2.96
CA ALA A 195 27.39 15.20 2.08
C ALA A 195 26.40 16.35 2.43
N PRO A 196 26.10 16.66 3.72
CA PRO A 196 25.27 17.83 4.07
C PRO A 196 25.82 19.16 3.60
N TRP A 197 27.14 19.37 3.63
CA TRP A 197 27.75 20.63 3.20
C TRP A 197 27.60 20.84 1.68
N ASN A 198 27.52 19.76 0.91
CA ASN A 198 27.34 19.85 -0.54
C ASN A 198 25.88 20.09 -0.95
N SER A 199 24.92 19.65 -0.17
CA SER A 199 23.51 19.62 -0.55
C SER A 199 22.61 20.58 0.22
N LEU A 200 22.95 20.94 1.46
CA LEU A 200 22.15 21.77 2.35
C LEU A 200 22.80 23.11 2.69
N MET A 201 24.13 23.26 2.48
CA MET A 201 24.90 24.44 2.83
C MET A 201 25.74 24.91 1.63
N TRP A 202 26.43 26.05 1.79
CA TRP A 202 27.34 26.55 0.80
C TRP A 202 28.71 25.86 0.89
N SER A 203 29.39 25.73 -0.23
CA SER A 203 30.73 25.11 -0.33
C SER A 203 31.84 25.77 0.52
N LEU A 204 31.53 26.88 1.17
CA LEU A 204 32.39 27.60 2.12
C LEU A 204 32.71 26.79 3.39
N MET A 205 31.89 25.83 3.75
CA MET A 205 32.15 25.05 4.98
C MET A 205 33.45 24.25 4.93
N THR A 206 33.92 23.87 3.74
CA THR A 206 35.19 23.19 3.57
C THR A 206 36.35 24.11 4.00
N ASP A 207 36.34 25.38 3.57
CA ASP A 207 37.36 26.33 3.91
C ASP A 207 37.33 26.68 5.41
N VAL A 208 36.14 26.88 5.96
CA VAL A 208 35.98 27.14 7.41
C VAL A 208 36.43 25.93 8.26
N CYS A 209 36.18 24.72 7.80
CA CYS A 209 36.61 23.47 8.47
C CYS A 209 38.14 23.37 8.55
N LYS A 210 38.83 23.82 7.51
CA LYS A 210 40.29 23.89 7.52
C LYS A 210 40.81 24.84 8.60
N GLU A 211 40.19 26.01 8.77
CA GLU A 211 40.54 26.97 9.83
C GLU A 211 40.12 26.50 11.24
N MET A 212 39.29 25.43 11.33
CA MET A 212 39.03 24.71 12.58
C MET A 212 40.14 23.70 12.92
N GLY A 213 41.17 23.56 12.08
CA GLY A 213 42.30 22.66 12.29
C GLY A 213 42.10 21.24 11.74
N VAL A 214 41.14 21.02 10.86
CA VAL A 214 40.88 19.73 10.23
C VAL A 214 41.61 19.67 8.88
N ARG A 215 42.29 18.57 8.60
CA ARG A 215 42.93 18.30 7.30
C ARG A 215 41.86 17.93 6.25
N ILE A 216 41.65 18.83 5.31
CA ILE A 216 40.60 18.67 4.28
C ILE A 216 41.07 17.93 3.02
N ASP A 217 42.38 17.73 2.87
CA ASP A 217 43.08 17.17 1.70
C ASP A 217 43.40 15.67 1.83
N VAL A 218 43.06 15.04 2.97
CA VAL A 218 43.25 13.60 3.22
C VAL A 218 41.92 12.86 3.26
N PRO A 219 41.89 11.56 2.87
CA PRO A 219 40.68 10.75 2.98
C PRO A 219 40.08 10.80 4.39
N PHE A 220 38.74 10.89 4.49
CA PHE A 220 38.05 11.03 5.77
C PHE A 220 38.38 9.90 6.77
N CYS A 221 38.54 8.66 6.27
CA CYS A 221 38.97 7.52 7.08
C CYS A 221 40.36 7.69 7.73
N LYS A 222 41.21 8.61 7.21
CA LYS A 222 42.56 8.90 7.74
C LYS A 222 42.60 10.11 8.69
N LEU A 223 41.48 10.75 8.94
CA LEU A 223 41.39 11.81 9.95
C LEU A 223 41.49 11.21 11.35
N THR A 224 42.06 11.98 12.27
CA THR A 224 42.06 11.61 13.70
C THR A 224 40.65 11.68 14.27
N GLU A 225 40.39 10.99 15.37
CA GLU A 225 39.08 11.03 16.05
C GLU A 225 38.70 12.46 16.48
N GLN A 226 39.69 13.30 16.84
CA GLN A 226 39.46 14.72 17.17
C GLN A 226 39.02 15.52 15.91
N GLU A 227 39.66 15.30 14.78
CA GLU A 227 39.25 15.94 13.51
C GLU A 227 37.84 15.50 13.09
N LYS A 228 37.52 14.22 13.22
CA LYS A 228 36.17 13.69 12.95
C LYS A 228 35.14 14.29 13.90
N ASP A 229 35.45 14.40 15.19
CA ASP A 229 34.57 15.02 16.16
C ASP A 229 34.30 16.50 15.85
N ILE A 230 35.31 17.24 15.40
CA ILE A 230 35.10 18.61 14.92
C ILE A 230 34.14 18.64 13.74
N VAL A 231 34.27 17.71 12.77
CA VAL A 231 33.37 17.66 11.62
C VAL A 231 31.93 17.34 12.04
N TYR A 232 31.73 16.41 12.98
CA TYR A 232 30.40 16.00 13.39
C TYR A 232 29.75 16.93 14.41
N HIS A 233 30.56 17.45 15.40
CA HIS A 233 30.05 18.09 16.60
C HIS A 233 30.77 19.40 16.97
N GLY A 234 31.77 19.85 16.20
CA GLY A 234 32.58 21.04 16.50
C GLY A 234 31.74 22.28 16.81
N PRO A 235 32.23 23.19 17.67
CA PRO A 235 31.47 24.37 18.10
C PRO A 235 31.30 25.38 16.96
N ALA A 236 30.19 26.14 17.01
CA ALA A 236 29.92 27.23 16.06
C ALA A 236 30.83 28.43 16.32
N GLU A 237 32.03 28.41 15.81
CA GLU A 237 33.02 29.51 15.90
C GLU A 237 33.08 30.31 14.62
N LYS A 238 33.30 31.64 14.71
CA LYS A 238 33.60 32.48 13.57
C LYS A 238 35.08 32.33 13.21
N LYS A 239 35.34 31.99 11.96
CA LYS A 239 36.70 31.93 11.39
C LYS A 239 36.82 32.89 10.22
N HIS A 240 37.99 33.45 10.10
CA HIS A 240 38.36 34.28 8.98
C HIS A 240 38.87 33.38 7.85
N ILE A 241 38.23 33.46 6.64
CA ILE A 241 38.57 32.62 5.50
C ILE A 241 38.86 33.47 4.26
N LEU A 242 39.78 32.98 3.46
CA LEU A 242 40.07 33.49 2.12
C LEU A 242 39.27 32.67 1.10
N TYR A 243 38.23 33.26 0.55
CA TYR A 243 37.34 32.57 -0.38
C TYR A 243 37.65 32.81 -1.84
N HIS A 244 37.79 31.74 -2.62
CA HIS A 244 37.92 31.75 -4.08
C HIS A 244 36.58 31.40 -4.75
N PRO A 245 35.93 32.31 -5.49
CA PRO A 245 34.74 32.01 -6.23
C PRO A 245 35.03 31.03 -7.39
N LYS A 246 34.47 29.84 -7.38
CA LYS A 246 34.66 28.79 -8.41
C LYS A 246 34.24 29.20 -9.84
N LYS A 247 33.59 30.34 -10.04
CA LYS A 247 33.11 30.83 -11.36
C LYS A 247 33.74 32.14 -11.83
N SER A 248 34.75 32.69 -11.16
CA SER A 248 35.43 33.90 -11.58
C SER A 248 36.75 33.53 -12.24
N ASN A 249 36.97 34.02 -13.45
CA ASN A 249 38.26 33.93 -14.14
C ASN A 249 39.28 34.98 -13.63
N SER A 250 38.96 35.71 -12.57
CA SER A 250 39.82 36.68 -11.90
C SER A 250 40.44 36.08 -10.63
N ASN A 251 41.72 36.45 -10.38
CA ASN A 251 42.44 36.09 -9.16
C ASN A 251 41.95 36.86 -7.91
N ASP A 252 40.68 37.24 -7.86
CA ASP A 252 40.11 38.01 -6.77
C ASP A 252 39.81 37.10 -5.56
N PHE A 253 40.42 37.42 -4.45
CA PHE A 253 40.14 36.83 -3.15
C PHE A 253 39.09 37.67 -2.43
N ALA A 254 38.12 37.05 -1.78
CA ALA A 254 37.25 37.71 -0.83
C ALA A 254 37.60 37.23 0.60
N GLU A 255 37.90 38.18 1.47
CA GLU A 255 38.08 37.92 2.90
C GLU A 255 36.68 37.91 3.56
N LEU A 256 36.31 36.78 4.21
CA LEU A 256 35.01 36.61 4.83
C LEU A 256 35.15 36.04 6.24
N ASP A 257 34.42 36.64 7.17
CA ASP A 257 34.21 36.05 8.49
C ASP A 257 32.97 35.13 8.46
N PHE A 258 33.17 33.85 8.60
CA PHE A 258 32.09 32.91 8.51
C PHE A 258 32.03 31.95 9.73
N SER A 259 30.80 31.63 10.21
CA SER A 259 30.61 30.72 11.32
C SER A 259 30.73 29.29 10.86
N TYR A 260 31.49 28.50 11.57
CA TYR A 260 31.56 27.07 11.39
C TYR A 260 30.22 26.41 11.78
N PHE A 261 29.71 25.55 10.93
CA PHE A 261 28.55 24.74 11.19
C PHE A 261 28.89 23.27 10.92
N ASN A 262 28.99 22.49 11.99
CA ASN A 262 29.27 21.08 11.89
C ASN A 262 28.21 20.33 11.09
N ALA A 263 28.50 19.08 10.68
CA ALA A 263 27.64 18.30 9.81
C ALA A 263 26.26 18.02 10.42
N VAL A 264 26.20 17.70 11.72
CA VAL A 264 24.95 17.43 12.46
C VAL A 264 24.09 18.70 12.51
N TYR A 265 24.67 19.81 12.97
CA TYR A 265 23.96 21.09 13.06
C TYR A 265 23.45 21.57 11.69
N THR A 266 24.20 21.29 10.62
CA THR A 266 23.78 21.64 9.26
C THR A 266 22.45 20.96 8.89
N VAL A 267 22.28 19.69 9.24
CA VAL A 267 21.04 18.94 9.00
C VAL A 267 19.91 19.42 9.92
N GLU A 268 20.19 19.61 11.22
CA GLU A 268 19.19 20.11 12.18
C GLU A 268 18.67 21.51 11.82
N ASN A 269 19.58 22.41 11.46
CA ASN A 269 19.23 23.76 11.02
C ASN A 269 18.44 23.75 9.70
N ALA A 270 18.79 22.86 8.77
CA ALA A 270 18.02 22.69 7.54
C ALA A 270 16.62 22.15 7.86
N LEU A 271 16.49 21.14 8.74
CA LEU A 271 15.22 20.56 9.17
C LEU A 271 14.30 21.61 9.82
N SER A 272 14.85 22.47 10.69
CA SER A 272 14.08 23.53 11.36
C SER A 272 13.52 24.58 10.40
N LYS A 273 14.09 24.72 9.20
CA LYS A 273 13.72 25.71 8.17
C LYS A 273 12.86 25.14 7.04
N VAL A 274 12.58 23.84 7.06
CA VAL A 274 11.76 23.19 6.03
C VAL A 274 10.34 23.75 6.06
N LYS A 275 9.87 24.24 4.91
CA LYS A 275 8.50 24.76 4.75
C LYS A 275 7.67 24.00 3.73
N ASP A 276 8.31 23.19 2.90
CA ASP A 276 7.69 22.48 1.80
C ASP A 276 8.21 21.03 1.68
N GLU A 277 7.52 20.24 0.89
CA GLU A 277 7.86 18.82 0.66
C GLU A 277 9.22 18.66 -0.07
N LYS A 278 9.57 19.61 -0.94
CA LYS A 278 10.87 19.58 -1.64
C LYS A 278 12.03 19.79 -0.67
N GLY A 279 11.85 20.72 0.27
CA GLY A 279 12.80 20.95 1.36
C GLY A 279 12.94 19.71 2.23
N MET A 280 11.84 19.05 2.59
CA MET A 280 11.84 17.82 3.38
C MET A 280 12.61 16.70 2.70
N LYS A 281 12.35 16.40 1.42
CA LYS A 281 13.09 15.37 0.65
C LYS A 281 14.61 15.58 0.58
N ARG A 282 15.08 16.83 0.69
CA ARG A 282 16.52 17.13 0.70
C ARG A 282 17.18 16.81 2.05
N VAL A 283 16.43 16.95 3.14
CA VAL A 283 16.94 16.72 4.51
C VAL A 283 16.72 15.28 4.94
N GLU A 284 15.61 14.66 4.51
CA GLU A 284 15.15 13.33 4.93
C GLU A 284 16.21 12.22 4.75
N LYS A 285 17.05 12.32 3.71
CA LYS A 285 18.13 11.37 3.45
C LYS A 285 19.24 11.34 4.53
N PHE A 286 19.25 12.34 5.40
CA PHE A 286 20.20 12.45 6.51
C PHE A 286 19.56 12.17 7.88
N LEU A 287 18.29 11.78 7.88
CA LEU A 287 17.54 11.53 9.09
C LEU A 287 17.21 10.04 9.23
N LYS A 288 17.27 9.56 10.45
CA LYS A 288 16.67 8.28 10.85
C LYS A 288 15.54 8.51 11.83
N GLU A 289 14.64 7.59 11.90
CA GLU A 289 13.54 7.60 12.84
C GLU A 289 13.87 6.67 14.01
N ASP A 290 14.08 7.24 15.17
CA ASP A 290 14.40 6.52 16.41
C ASP A 290 13.19 6.53 17.35
N ILE A 291 13.07 5.50 18.18
CA ILE A 291 12.04 5.45 19.23
C ILE A 291 12.23 6.64 20.18
N CYS A 292 11.15 7.31 20.53
CA CYS A 292 11.21 8.45 21.46
C CYS A 292 11.82 8.03 22.81
N PRO A 293 12.88 8.70 23.29
CA PRO A 293 13.57 8.33 24.52
C PRO A 293 12.73 8.48 25.78
N ASP A 294 11.71 9.38 25.77
CA ASP A 294 10.89 9.65 26.96
C ASP A 294 9.68 8.73 27.07
N CYS A 295 9.01 8.48 25.97
CA CYS A 295 7.82 7.63 26.01
C CYS A 295 8.06 6.20 25.54
N HIS A 296 9.25 5.88 25.02
CA HIS A 296 9.63 4.55 24.53
C HIS A 296 8.61 3.96 23.52
N GLY A 297 8.12 4.81 22.61
CA GLY A 297 7.15 4.42 21.57
C GLY A 297 5.69 4.48 21.98
N THR A 298 5.34 4.62 23.29
CA THR A 298 3.95 4.59 23.77
C THR A 298 3.12 5.81 23.34
N ARG A 299 3.78 6.89 22.87
CA ARG A 299 3.14 8.16 22.45
C ARG A 299 2.55 8.99 23.58
N LEU A 300 2.40 8.40 24.78
CA LEU A 300 1.72 8.97 25.94
C LEU A 300 2.69 9.66 26.90
N SER A 301 2.22 10.74 27.51
CA SER A 301 2.93 11.37 28.63
C SER A 301 2.93 10.47 29.87
N VAL A 302 3.82 10.76 30.82
CA VAL A 302 3.88 10.04 32.12
C VAL A 302 2.55 10.14 32.86
N ALA A 303 1.90 11.30 32.83
CA ALA A 303 0.61 11.52 33.47
C ALA A 303 -0.51 10.66 32.83
N ALA A 304 -0.51 10.52 31.51
CA ALA A 304 -1.50 9.72 30.79
C ALA A 304 -1.30 8.20 31.00
N ARG A 305 -0.10 7.76 31.35
CA ARG A 305 0.21 6.36 31.71
C ARG A 305 0.01 6.05 33.19
N ALA A 306 -0.24 7.07 34.04
CA ALA A 306 -0.37 6.88 35.47
C ALA A 306 -1.61 6.09 35.93
N PRO A 307 -2.84 6.30 35.37
CA PRO A 307 -4.00 5.52 35.78
C PRO A 307 -3.83 4.03 35.48
N LYS A 308 -4.25 3.16 36.42
CA LYS A 308 -4.18 1.70 36.28
C LYS A 308 -5.57 1.07 36.39
N LEU A 309 -5.84 0.11 35.53
CA LEU A 309 -7.06 -0.67 35.54
C LEU A 309 -6.70 -2.16 35.60
N LEU A 310 -7.13 -2.84 36.66
CA LEU A 310 -6.64 -4.19 36.98
C LEU A 310 -5.09 -4.28 37.06
N GLY A 311 -4.44 -3.22 37.54
CA GLY A 311 -2.99 -3.14 37.65
C GLY A 311 -2.23 -2.78 36.36
N ILE A 312 -2.91 -2.68 35.22
CA ILE A 312 -2.36 -2.44 33.87
C ILE A 312 -2.57 -0.97 33.50
N SER A 313 -1.55 -0.32 32.94
CA SER A 313 -1.63 1.05 32.42
C SER A 313 -2.22 1.09 31.01
N LEU A 314 -2.60 2.29 30.54
CA LEU A 314 -3.21 2.46 29.22
C LEU A 314 -2.28 2.02 28.05
N ASP A 315 -1.01 2.33 28.15
CA ASP A 315 0.00 1.93 27.16
C ASP A 315 0.19 0.40 27.15
N GLU A 316 0.30 -0.24 28.32
CA GLU A 316 0.37 -1.70 28.41
C GLU A 316 -0.88 -2.37 27.81
N ALA A 317 -2.07 -1.82 28.06
CA ALA A 317 -3.30 -2.33 27.46
C ALA A 317 -3.34 -2.14 25.92
N CYS A 318 -2.81 -1.04 25.41
CA CYS A 318 -2.71 -0.79 23.96
C CYS A 318 -1.78 -1.76 23.24
N GLN A 319 -0.81 -2.37 23.94
CA GLN A 319 0.13 -3.36 23.42
C GLN A 319 -0.43 -4.79 23.42
N MET A 320 -1.56 -5.02 24.07
CA MET A 320 -2.23 -6.31 23.98
C MET A 320 -2.81 -6.52 22.59
N THR A 321 -2.77 -7.76 22.08
CA THR A 321 -3.54 -8.12 20.89
C THR A 321 -5.02 -7.93 21.16
N LEU A 322 -5.80 -7.66 20.10
CA LEU A 322 -7.25 -7.44 20.27
C LEU A 322 -7.95 -8.62 20.95
N VAL A 323 -7.50 -9.86 20.69
CA VAL A 323 -8.01 -11.07 21.38
C VAL A 323 -7.74 -10.99 22.88
N GLN A 324 -6.51 -10.69 23.27
CA GLN A 324 -6.12 -10.57 24.68
C GLN A 324 -6.86 -9.42 25.35
N LEU A 325 -6.97 -8.29 24.67
CA LEU A 325 -7.61 -7.08 25.17
C LEU A 325 -9.12 -7.31 25.44
N VAL A 326 -9.83 -7.98 24.53
CA VAL A 326 -11.25 -8.35 24.73
C VAL A 326 -11.40 -9.24 25.98
N SER A 327 -10.57 -10.25 26.11
CA SER A 327 -10.59 -11.15 27.27
C SER A 327 -10.27 -10.43 28.59
N TRP A 328 -9.39 -9.42 28.54
CA TRP A 328 -9.05 -8.59 29.69
C TRP A 328 -10.19 -7.61 30.03
N VAL A 329 -10.81 -6.96 29.06
CA VAL A 329 -11.94 -6.04 29.25
C VAL A 329 -13.12 -6.73 29.93
N GLN A 330 -13.40 -7.98 29.56
CA GLN A 330 -14.49 -8.75 30.19
C GLN A 330 -14.29 -8.98 31.70
N ARG A 331 -13.09 -8.90 32.23
CA ARG A 331 -12.76 -9.04 33.66
C ARG A 331 -12.92 -7.72 34.44
N ILE A 332 -13.12 -6.59 33.77
CA ILE A 332 -13.20 -5.27 34.43
C ILE A 332 -14.46 -5.13 35.29
N PRO A 333 -15.70 -5.35 34.77
CA PRO A 333 -16.91 -5.11 35.54
C PRO A 333 -16.97 -5.88 36.86
N PRO A 334 -16.66 -7.20 36.92
CA PRO A 334 -16.71 -7.92 38.19
C PRO A 334 -15.66 -7.50 39.23
N SER A 335 -14.57 -6.84 38.79
CA SER A 335 -13.51 -6.38 39.69
C SER A 335 -13.84 -5.06 40.39
N LEU A 336 -14.86 -4.36 39.98
CA LEU A 336 -15.22 -3.04 40.48
C LEU A 336 -16.26 -3.10 41.61
N PRO A 337 -16.34 -2.04 42.46
CA PRO A 337 -17.40 -1.91 43.45
C PRO A 337 -18.79 -2.03 42.79
N GLU A 338 -19.73 -2.66 43.49
CA GLU A 338 -21.06 -2.99 42.96
C GLU A 338 -21.77 -1.78 42.34
N ALA A 339 -21.67 -0.61 42.96
CA ALA A 339 -22.27 0.64 42.47
C ALA A 339 -21.72 1.10 41.13
N MET A 340 -20.51 0.66 40.72
CA MET A 340 -19.88 1.05 39.46
C MET A 340 -20.13 0.04 38.32
N ARG A 341 -20.53 -1.19 38.64
CA ARG A 341 -20.68 -2.28 37.66
C ARG A 341 -21.61 -1.94 36.49
N PRO A 342 -22.84 -1.35 36.71
CA PRO A 342 -23.72 -1.03 35.58
C PRO A 342 -23.11 -0.05 34.57
N MET A 343 -22.31 0.91 35.05
CA MET A 343 -21.59 1.82 34.17
C MET A 343 -20.45 1.11 33.45
N ALA A 344 -19.68 0.28 34.13
CA ALA A 344 -18.59 -0.49 33.58
C ALA A 344 -19.09 -1.47 32.49
N GLU A 345 -20.17 -2.19 32.75
CA GLU A 345 -20.80 -3.10 31.80
C GLU A 345 -21.13 -2.41 30.48
N ARG A 346 -21.79 -1.24 30.52
CA ARG A 346 -22.16 -0.49 29.32
C ARG A 346 -20.93 -0.06 28.50
N ILE A 347 -19.86 0.41 29.18
CA ILE A 347 -18.65 0.86 28.49
C ILE A 347 -17.92 -0.36 27.88
N CYS A 348 -17.83 -1.46 28.62
CA CYS A 348 -17.20 -2.69 28.17
C CYS A 348 -17.98 -3.35 27.04
N GLU A 349 -19.32 -3.37 27.09
CA GLU A 349 -20.19 -3.88 26.02
C GLU A 349 -20.02 -3.09 24.71
N ALA A 350 -19.96 -1.75 24.79
CA ALA A 350 -19.70 -0.92 23.61
C ALA A 350 -18.34 -1.22 22.96
N PHE A 351 -17.32 -1.47 23.76
CA PHE A 351 -16.00 -1.89 23.29
C PHE A 351 -16.04 -3.28 22.65
N THR A 352 -16.57 -4.28 23.38
CA THR A 352 -16.59 -5.69 22.93
C THR A 352 -17.44 -5.87 21.69
N GLY A 353 -18.54 -5.13 21.54
CA GLY A 353 -19.38 -5.15 20.35
C GLY A 353 -18.66 -4.69 19.09
N THR A 354 -17.82 -3.63 19.20
CA THR A 354 -16.97 -3.18 18.08
C THR A 354 -15.81 -4.16 17.84
N ALA A 355 -15.17 -4.63 18.91
CA ALA A 355 -14.04 -5.55 18.83
C ALA A 355 -14.42 -6.90 18.20
N LYS A 356 -15.61 -7.43 18.49
CA LYS A 356 -16.10 -8.70 17.92
C LYS A 356 -16.05 -8.68 16.39
N ARG A 357 -16.53 -7.63 15.76
CA ARG A 357 -16.53 -7.50 14.29
C ARG A 357 -15.11 -7.49 13.71
N LEU A 358 -14.17 -6.86 14.40
CA LEU A 358 -12.76 -6.88 14.00
C LEU A 358 -12.15 -8.28 14.16
N LEU A 359 -12.58 -9.04 15.20
CA LEU A 359 -12.17 -10.44 15.37
C LEU A 359 -12.72 -11.31 14.25
N ASP A 360 -14.01 -11.14 13.90
CA ASP A 360 -14.67 -11.86 12.81
C ASP A 360 -13.98 -11.58 11.46
N LEU A 361 -13.48 -10.35 11.25
CA LEU A 361 -12.67 -9.97 10.09
C LEU A 361 -11.20 -10.41 10.17
N GLY A 362 -10.80 -11.21 11.15
CA GLY A 362 -9.46 -11.77 11.27
C GLY A 362 -8.39 -10.76 11.72
N LEU A 363 -8.75 -9.64 12.37
CA LEU A 363 -7.83 -8.62 12.85
C LEU A 363 -7.45 -8.80 14.33
N GLY A 364 -7.72 -9.95 14.91
CA GLY A 364 -7.53 -10.26 16.34
C GLY A 364 -6.07 -10.19 16.82
N TYR A 365 -5.11 -10.32 15.93
CA TYR A 365 -3.68 -10.27 16.25
C TYR A 365 -3.11 -8.85 16.32
N LEU A 366 -3.85 -7.84 15.86
CA LEU A 366 -3.40 -6.45 15.89
C LEU A 366 -3.51 -5.85 17.29
N THR A 367 -2.60 -4.95 17.62
CA THR A 367 -2.57 -4.17 18.85
C THR A 367 -3.10 -2.76 18.59
N LEU A 368 -3.69 -2.10 19.61
CA LEU A 368 -4.28 -0.77 19.41
C LEU A 368 -3.24 0.32 19.12
N ASP A 369 -2.00 0.14 19.54
CA ASP A 369 -0.88 1.06 19.29
C ASP A 369 -0.23 0.87 17.91
N ARG A 370 -0.56 -0.23 17.19
CA ARG A 370 -0.03 -0.48 15.85
C ARG A 370 -0.27 0.71 14.94
N SER A 371 0.80 1.24 14.36
CA SER A 371 0.70 2.37 13.42
C SER A 371 -0.17 2.01 12.22
N ALA A 372 -1.17 2.83 11.90
CA ALA A 372 -2.06 2.57 10.77
C ALA A 372 -1.34 2.63 9.41
N ALA A 373 -0.20 3.33 9.34
CA ALA A 373 0.65 3.37 8.15
C ALA A 373 1.36 2.03 7.86
N THR A 374 1.57 1.20 8.90
CA THR A 374 2.21 -0.12 8.78
C THR A 374 1.22 -1.25 8.52
N LEU A 375 -0.07 -0.96 8.46
CA LEU A 375 -1.09 -1.95 8.11
C LEU A 375 -1.06 -2.24 6.60
N SER A 376 -1.26 -3.50 6.24
CA SER A 376 -1.47 -3.89 4.85
C SER A 376 -2.73 -3.25 4.25
N THR A 377 -2.86 -3.27 2.93
CA THR A 377 -4.04 -2.73 2.24
C THR A 377 -5.32 -3.43 2.71
N GLY A 378 -5.32 -4.75 2.80
CA GLY A 378 -6.46 -5.53 3.27
C GLY A 378 -6.79 -5.28 4.75
N GLU A 379 -5.78 -5.12 5.63
CA GLU A 379 -6.01 -4.77 7.04
C GLU A 379 -6.67 -3.39 7.17
N ARG A 380 -6.20 -2.39 6.41
CA ARG A 380 -6.81 -1.05 6.38
C ARG A 380 -8.26 -1.08 5.88
N GLN A 381 -8.53 -1.84 4.83
CA GLN A 381 -9.87 -1.98 4.27
C GLN A 381 -10.84 -2.63 5.27
N ARG A 382 -10.43 -3.73 5.91
CA ARG A 382 -11.22 -4.42 6.95
C ARG A 382 -11.46 -3.53 8.18
N MET A 383 -10.46 -2.75 8.58
CA MET A 383 -10.62 -1.74 9.64
C MET A 383 -11.70 -0.71 9.27
N GLN A 384 -11.71 -0.22 8.03
CA GLN A 384 -12.73 0.72 7.55
C GLN A 384 -14.12 0.07 7.48
N LEU A 385 -14.20 -1.19 7.03
CA LEU A 385 -15.45 -1.95 6.97
C LEU A 385 -16.05 -2.11 8.38
N ALA A 386 -15.27 -2.56 9.36
CA ALA A 386 -15.72 -2.68 10.74
C ALA A 386 -16.25 -1.36 11.32
N ARG A 387 -15.62 -0.23 10.93
CA ARG A 387 -16.07 1.10 11.32
C ARG A 387 -17.39 1.49 10.65
N ALA A 388 -17.55 1.22 9.36
CA ALA A 388 -18.76 1.55 8.60
C ALA A 388 -19.99 0.83 9.15
N VAL A 389 -19.85 -0.44 9.50
CA VAL A 389 -20.93 -1.29 10.04
C VAL A 389 -21.31 -0.92 11.49
N ARG A 390 -20.43 -0.27 12.24
CA ARG A 390 -20.70 0.10 13.65
C ARG A 390 -21.93 0.99 13.81
N ASN A 391 -22.20 1.87 12.85
CA ASN A 391 -23.18 2.96 13.02
C ASN A 391 -24.65 2.51 12.87
N ARG A 392 -24.94 1.22 12.57
CA ARG A 392 -26.31 0.67 12.38
C ARG A 392 -27.24 1.61 11.60
N THR A 393 -26.69 2.16 10.52
CA THR A 393 -27.49 2.98 9.59
C THR A 393 -28.41 2.06 8.79
N THR A 394 -29.59 2.56 8.42
CA THR A 394 -30.55 1.85 7.58
C THR A 394 -30.79 2.62 6.29
N GLY A 395 -31.11 1.91 5.21
CA GLY A 395 -31.41 2.52 3.91
C GLY A 395 -30.18 3.12 3.21
N VAL A 396 -28.98 2.58 3.48
CA VAL A 396 -27.70 2.99 2.86
C VAL A 396 -27.29 1.94 1.85
N LEU A 397 -26.65 2.39 0.77
CA LEU A 397 -25.96 1.56 -0.20
C LEU A 397 -24.46 1.47 0.17
N TYR A 398 -24.00 0.31 0.55
CA TYR A 398 -22.58 0.02 0.76
C TYR A 398 -21.96 -0.51 -0.53
N VAL A 399 -20.95 0.15 -1.06
CA VAL A 399 -20.18 -0.29 -2.22
C VAL A 399 -18.83 -0.77 -1.72
N LEU A 400 -18.59 -2.08 -1.81
CA LEU A 400 -17.38 -2.75 -1.37
C LEU A 400 -16.57 -3.13 -2.61
N ASP A 401 -15.39 -2.53 -2.77
CA ASP A 401 -14.51 -2.75 -3.91
C ASP A 401 -13.37 -3.68 -3.50
N GLU A 402 -13.47 -4.94 -3.94
CA GLU A 402 -12.56 -6.06 -3.65
C GLU A 402 -12.27 -6.24 -2.14
N PRO A 403 -13.28 -6.43 -1.30
CA PRO A 403 -13.08 -6.56 0.15
C PRO A 403 -12.39 -7.87 0.56
N SER A 404 -12.27 -8.86 -0.33
CA SER A 404 -11.55 -10.12 -0.12
C SER A 404 -10.03 -10.01 -0.21
N ILE A 405 -9.49 -8.85 -0.64
CA ILE A 405 -8.05 -8.64 -0.84
C ILE A 405 -7.21 -9.08 0.37
N GLY A 406 -6.23 -9.97 0.12
CA GLY A 406 -5.30 -10.47 1.13
C GLY A 406 -5.98 -11.25 2.24
N LEU A 407 -7.21 -11.74 2.02
CA LEU A 407 -7.91 -12.62 2.93
C LEU A 407 -7.57 -14.08 2.63
N HIS A 408 -7.21 -14.79 3.69
CA HIS A 408 -7.23 -16.24 3.64
C HIS A 408 -8.68 -16.75 3.56
N PRO A 409 -8.98 -17.86 2.85
CA PRO A 409 -10.33 -18.41 2.75
C PRO A 409 -11.09 -18.55 4.08
N SER A 410 -10.41 -18.89 5.16
CA SER A 410 -11.01 -18.95 6.50
C SER A 410 -11.58 -17.62 7.02
N ASN A 411 -11.11 -16.48 6.50
CA ASN A 411 -11.55 -15.15 6.92
C ASN A 411 -12.71 -14.62 6.06
N ILE A 412 -12.97 -15.24 4.91
CA ILE A 412 -14.09 -14.87 4.04
C ILE A 412 -15.43 -15.08 4.77
N VAL A 413 -15.56 -16.13 5.56
CA VAL A 413 -16.76 -16.38 6.38
C VAL A 413 -17.10 -15.20 7.31
N GLY A 414 -16.09 -14.58 7.93
CA GLY A 414 -16.32 -13.39 8.76
C GLY A 414 -16.74 -12.17 7.93
N LEU A 415 -16.19 -12.00 6.75
CA LEU A 415 -16.54 -10.92 5.83
C LEU A 415 -17.98 -11.08 5.33
N THR A 416 -18.39 -12.27 4.92
CA THR A 416 -19.76 -12.57 4.48
C THR A 416 -20.76 -12.36 5.62
N GLY A 417 -20.42 -12.76 6.85
CA GLY A 417 -21.22 -12.47 8.04
C GLY A 417 -21.47 -10.96 8.23
N VAL A 418 -20.45 -10.13 8.05
CA VAL A 418 -20.60 -8.67 8.14
C VAL A 418 -21.52 -8.12 7.03
N MET A 419 -21.46 -8.65 5.81
CA MET A 419 -22.34 -8.24 4.72
C MET A 419 -23.81 -8.62 4.98
N HIS A 420 -24.05 -9.82 5.50
CA HIS A 420 -25.39 -10.24 5.91
C HIS A 420 -25.95 -9.38 7.06
N ASP A 421 -25.13 -9.00 8.04
CA ASP A 421 -25.52 -8.05 9.10
C ASP A 421 -25.97 -6.71 8.52
N LEU A 422 -25.22 -6.15 7.54
CA LEU A 422 -25.59 -4.90 6.84
C LEU A 422 -26.97 -5.01 6.17
N VAL A 423 -27.24 -6.10 5.47
CA VAL A 423 -28.51 -6.33 4.79
C VAL A 423 -29.63 -6.56 5.82
N ALA A 424 -29.38 -7.29 6.89
CA ALA A 424 -30.34 -7.49 7.97
C ALA A 424 -30.71 -6.18 8.69
N ASP A 425 -29.79 -5.23 8.78
CA ASP A 425 -30.02 -3.87 9.27
C ASP A 425 -30.78 -2.97 8.25
N GLY A 426 -31.24 -3.52 7.11
CA GLY A 426 -32.05 -2.79 6.13
C GLY A 426 -31.24 -1.99 5.10
N ASN A 427 -30.01 -2.37 4.82
CA ASN A 427 -29.14 -1.74 3.83
C ASN A 427 -29.06 -2.58 2.55
N SER A 428 -28.40 -2.04 1.53
CA SER A 428 -28.05 -2.74 0.30
C SER A 428 -26.53 -2.83 0.19
N VAL A 429 -26.01 -3.93 -0.33
CA VAL A 429 -24.57 -4.14 -0.52
C VAL A 429 -24.28 -4.40 -1.99
N ILE A 430 -23.40 -3.58 -2.58
CA ILE A 430 -22.76 -3.87 -3.88
C ILE A 430 -21.36 -4.38 -3.58
N LEU A 431 -21.07 -5.57 -4.05
CA LEU A 431 -19.82 -6.27 -3.89
C LEU A 431 -19.12 -6.38 -5.26
N VAL A 432 -18.04 -5.69 -5.46
CA VAL A 432 -17.15 -5.93 -6.60
C VAL A 432 -16.07 -6.89 -6.13
N ASP A 433 -16.05 -8.09 -6.66
CA ASP A 433 -15.03 -9.07 -6.26
C ASP A 433 -14.76 -10.09 -7.38
N HIS A 434 -13.71 -10.87 -7.22
CA HIS A 434 -13.29 -11.93 -8.13
C HIS A 434 -13.28 -13.31 -7.48
N ASP A 435 -13.23 -13.33 -6.14
CA ASP A 435 -13.24 -14.58 -5.38
C ASP A 435 -14.59 -15.28 -5.47
N THR A 436 -14.55 -16.52 -5.98
CA THR A 436 -15.78 -17.31 -6.17
C THR A 436 -16.47 -17.66 -4.87
N GLN A 437 -15.75 -17.80 -3.76
CA GLN A 437 -16.36 -18.10 -2.45
C GLN A 437 -17.25 -16.96 -1.96
N ILE A 438 -16.77 -15.71 -2.10
CA ILE A 438 -17.54 -14.55 -1.66
C ILE A 438 -18.68 -14.22 -2.65
N LEU A 439 -18.46 -14.45 -3.97
CA LEU A 439 -19.48 -14.24 -4.98
C LEU A 439 -20.65 -15.22 -4.85
N GLN A 440 -20.41 -16.45 -4.39
CA GLN A 440 -21.47 -17.43 -4.09
C GLN A 440 -22.44 -17.00 -2.99
N GLU A 441 -22.04 -16.07 -2.12
CA GLU A 441 -22.89 -15.51 -1.06
C GLU A 441 -23.78 -14.35 -1.54
N ALA A 442 -23.68 -13.95 -2.82
CA ALA A 442 -24.51 -12.90 -3.38
C ALA A 442 -25.92 -13.40 -3.68
N ASP A 443 -26.94 -12.61 -3.36
CA ASP A 443 -28.34 -12.86 -3.74
C ASP A 443 -28.56 -12.67 -5.25
N TRP A 444 -27.77 -11.78 -5.87
CA TRP A 444 -27.85 -11.40 -7.26
C TRP A 444 -26.46 -11.10 -7.79
N LEU A 445 -26.16 -11.53 -9.01
CA LEU A 445 -24.90 -11.25 -9.67
C LEU A 445 -25.11 -10.47 -10.97
N VAL A 446 -24.23 -9.52 -11.23
CA VAL A 446 -24.10 -8.80 -12.48
C VAL A 446 -22.71 -9.07 -13.03
N GLU A 447 -22.64 -9.65 -14.22
CA GLU A 447 -21.37 -9.95 -14.86
C GLU A 447 -21.08 -8.96 -15.98
N MET A 448 -19.93 -8.29 -15.89
CA MET A 448 -19.43 -7.31 -16.85
C MET A 448 -18.41 -7.94 -17.79
N GLY A 449 -18.50 -7.62 -19.06
CA GLY A 449 -17.61 -8.19 -20.05
C GLY A 449 -17.95 -7.75 -21.48
N PRO A 450 -17.68 -8.61 -22.49
CA PRO A 450 -17.01 -9.92 -22.39
C PRO A 450 -15.49 -9.82 -22.21
N GLU A 451 -14.89 -8.68 -22.54
CA GLU A 451 -13.44 -8.44 -22.56
C GLU A 451 -13.08 -7.22 -21.71
N ALA A 452 -11.80 -6.93 -21.65
CA ALA A 452 -11.27 -5.73 -21.03
C ALA A 452 -11.26 -4.53 -21.99
N GLY A 453 -11.23 -3.31 -21.45
CA GLY A 453 -11.04 -2.06 -22.20
C GLY A 453 -12.13 -1.81 -23.24
N ALA A 454 -11.76 -1.64 -24.50
CA ALA A 454 -12.67 -1.29 -25.58
C ALA A 454 -13.71 -2.39 -25.90
N GLY A 455 -13.35 -3.66 -25.72
CA GLY A 455 -14.24 -4.82 -25.89
C GLY A 455 -15.14 -5.10 -24.69
N GLY A 456 -14.93 -4.41 -23.57
CA GLY A 456 -15.71 -4.52 -22.33
C GLY A 456 -16.85 -3.51 -22.24
N GLY A 457 -17.34 -3.31 -21.03
CA GLY A 457 -18.33 -2.30 -20.71
C GLY A 457 -19.77 -2.70 -20.95
N HIS A 458 -20.04 -3.99 -21.19
CA HIS A 458 -21.37 -4.54 -21.33
C HIS A 458 -21.75 -5.41 -20.14
N VAL A 459 -23.05 -5.55 -19.86
CA VAL A 459 -23.58 -6.58 -18.98
C VAL A 459 -23.78 -7.84 -19.82
N ILE A 460 -23.03 -8.92 -19.54
CA ILE A 460 -23.10 -10.16 -20.30
C ILE A 460 -24.05 -11.19 -19.65
N ALA A 461 -24.21 -11.11 -18.34
CA ALA A 461 -25.15 -11.92 -17.60
C ALA A 461 -25.61 -11.18 -16.34
N GLN A 462 -26.83 -11.45 -15.87
CA GLN A 462 -27.33 -11.02 -14.58
C GLN A 462 -28.41 -11.98 -14.09
N GLY A 463 -28.49 -12.20 -12.78
CA GLY A 463 -29.44 -13.11 -12.17
C GLY A 463 -28.99 -13.62 -10.82
N THR A 464 -29.68 -14.60 -10.29
CA THR A 464 -29.28 -15.39 -9.14
C THR A 464 -28.10 -16.28 -9.49
N ILE A 465 -27.35 -16.74 -8.49
CA ILE A 465 -26.18 -17.62 -8.70
C ILE A 465 -26.52 -18.84 -9.59
N PRO A 466 -27.61 -19.61 -9.35
CA PRO A 466 -27.98 -20.72 -10.24
C PRO A 466 -28.29 -20.31 -11.69
N GLU A 467 -28.86 -19.12 -11.90
CA GLU A 467 -29.10 -18.59 -13.24
C GLU A 467 -27.80 -18.25 -13.97
N ILE A 468 -26.81 -17.69 -13.25
CA ILE A 468 -25.48 -17.39 -13.78
C ILE A 468 -24.71 -18.66 -14.10
N GLU A 469 -24.74 -19.67 -13.23
CA GLU A 469 -24.11 -20.99 -13.46
C GLU A 469 -24.68 -21.73 -14.68
N ALA A 470 -25.96 -21.52 -14.98
CA ALA A 470 -26.65 -22.13 -16.13
C ALA A 470 -26.51 -21.29 -17.42
N ASN A 471 -26.06 -20.03 -17.33
CA ASN A 471 -25.98 -19.12 -18.47
C ASN A 471 -24.73 -19.39 -19.33
N PRO A 472 -24.88 -19.82 -20.60
CA PRO A 472 -23.72 -20.11 -21.45
C PRO A 472 -22.89 -18.86 -21.84
N ALA A 473 -23.45 -17.66 -21.70
CA ALA A 473 -22.72 -16.42 -21.94
C ALA A 473 -21.87 -15.99 -20.74
N SER A 474 -22.12 -16.57 -19.56
CA SER A 474 -21.35 -16.25 -18.37
C SER A 474 -19.95 -16.85 -18.41
N GLN A 475 -18.95 -16.01 -18.15
CA GLN A 475 -17.56 -16.41 -18.04
C GLN A 475 -17.20 -16.87 -16.61
N ILE A 476 -17.86 -16.31 -15.58
CA ILE A 476 -17.65 -16.70 -14.18
C ILE A 476 -18.48 -17.93 -13.79
N GLY A 477 -19.62 -18.17 -14.43
CA GLY A 477 -20.55 -19.25 -14.12
C GLY A 477 -19.91 -20.64 -14.02
N PRO A 478 -19.04 -21.06 -14.94
CA PRO A 478 -18.35 -22.35 -14.87
C PRO A 478 -17.44 -22.48 -13.63
N PHE A 479 -16.86 -21.38 -13.14
CA PHE A 479 -16.02 -21.36 -11.93
C PHE A 479 -16.88 -21.40 -10.68
N LEU A 480 -17.99 -20.68 -10.62
CA LEU A 480 -18.96 -20.76 -9.53
C LEU A 480 -19.51 -22.17 -9.38
N ALA A 481 -19.85 -22.83 -10.48
CA ALA A 481 -20.33 -24.21 -10.51
C ALA A 481 -19.24 -25.28 -10.21
N GLY A 482 -17.98 -24.86 -9.99
CA GLY A 482 -16.86 -25.80 -9.79
C GLY A 482 -16.52 -26.66 -11.02
N LYS A 483 -17.03 -26.30 -12.21
CA LYS A 483 -16.79 -27.02 -13.47
C LYS A 483 -15.52 -26.58 -14.18
N ALA A 484 -15.01 -25.37 -13.87
CA ALA A 484 -13.77 -24.82 -14.36
C ALA A 484 -12.84 -24.48 -13.20
N ALA A 485 -11.53 -24.56 -13.43
CA ALA A 485 -10.48 -24.12 -12.53
C ALA A 485 -9.25 -23.71 -13.36
N ALA A 486 -8.49 -22.73 -12.89
CA ALA A 486 -7.23 -22.39 -13.51
C ALA A 486 -6.23 -23.54 -13.36
N LYS A 487 -5.47 -23.89 -14.43
CA LYS A 487 -4.54 -25.00 -14.44
C LYS A 487 -3.22 -24.65 -15.13
N ARG A 488 -2.12 -24.98 -14.49
CA ARG A 488 -0.78 -24.93 -15.08
C ARG A 488 -0.56 -26.15 -15.99
N LYS A 489 0.25 -26.00 -17.04
CA LYS A 489 0.50 -27.06 -18.03
C LYS A 489 1.23 -28.28 -17.44
N SER A 490 2.14 -28.05 -16.50
CA SER A 490 2.91 -29.12 -15.85
C SER A 490 3.24 -28.74 -14.42
N CYS A 491 3.10 -29.68 -13.49
CA CYS A 491 3.61 -29.59 -12.13
C CYS A 491 4.65 -30.68 -11.92
N ALA A 492 5.71 -30.41 -11.15
CA ALA A 492 6.75 -31.38 -10.88
C ALA A 492 6.22 -32.55 -10.04
N GLN A 493 6.72 -33.76 -10.32
CA GLN A 493 6.45 -34.91 -9.47
C GLN A 493 7.21 -34.78 -8.14
N LYS A 494 6.68 -35.35 -7.05
CA LYS A 494 7.29 -35.27 -5.72
C LYS A 494 8.76 -35.69 -5.69
N GLN A 495 9.12 -36.72 -6.48
CA GLN A 495 10.47 -37.26 -6.54
C GLN A 495 11.47 -36.32 -7.23
N GLU A 496 10.98 -35.39 -8.03
CA GLU A 496 11.78 -34.43 -8.82
C GLU A 496 11.82 -33.02 -8.22
N LEU A 497 11.15 -32.81 -7.09
CA LEU A 497 11.02 -31.47 -6.50
C LEU A 497 12.39 -30.82 -6.27
N PHE A 498 13.33 -31.52 -5.69
CA PHE A 498 14.65 -30.99 -5.30
C PHE A 498 15.80 -31.44 -6.27
N ALA A 499 15.44 -31.92 -7.45
CA ALA A 499 16.45 -32.42 -8.42
C ALA A 499 17.42 -31.30 -8.87
N ASP A 500 16.95 -30.07 -9.01
CA ASP A 500 17.75 -28.94 -9.47
C ASP A 500 18.45 -28.20 -8.31
N GLY A 501 18.35 -28.74 -7.08
CA GLY A 501 18.96 -28.19 -5.87
C GLY A 501 17.96 -27.49 -4.93
N THR A 502 18.51 -26.90 -3.87
CA THR A 502 17.73 -26.33 -2.75
C THR A 502 18.25 -24.95 -2.38
N ILE A 503 17.35 -24.03 -2.07
CA ILE A 503 17.67 -22.82 -1.33
C ILE A 503 17.31 -23.11 0.13
N HIS A 504 18.31 -23.11 1.01
CA HIS A 504 18.12 -23.33 2.45
C HIS A 504 18.18 -22.01 3.19
N LEU A 505 17.19 -21.73 4.05
CA LEU A 505 17.15 -20.54 4.92
C LEU A 505 16.92 -20.97 6.37
N ALA A 506 17.76 -20.52 7.28
CA ALA A 506 17.58 -20.65 8.72
C ALA A 506 17.54 -19.27 9.38
N THR A 507 16.51 -19.02 10.21
CA THR A 507 16.29 -17.74 10.88
C THR A 507 16.24 -17.88 12.40
N ALA A 508 16.63 -16.81 13.10
CA ALA A 508 16.23 -16.55 14.48
C ALA A 508 14.80 -15.95 14.50
N SER A 509 14.30 -15.62 15.70
CA SER A 509 13.02 -14.92 15.82
C SER A 509 13.09 -13.51 15.22
N ILE A 510 12.07 -13.14 14.46
CA ILE A 510 11.85 -11.78 13.97
C ILE A 510 10.36 -11.46 14.06
N HIS A 511 9.98 -10.37 14.70
CA HIS A 511 8.58 -10.01 14.96
C HIS A 511 7.80 -11.19 15.56
N THR A 512 6.74 -11.65 14.90
CA THR A 512 5.95 -12.81 15.32
C THR A 512 6.52 -14.15 14.83
N VAL A 513 7.45 -14.12 13.85
CA VAL A 513 8.04 -15.33 13.27
C VAL A 513 9.02 -15.94 14.28
N LYS A 514 8.79 -17.20 14.61
CA LYS A 514 9.65 -18.00 15.49
C LYS A 514 10.88 -18.51 14.71
N PRO A 515 11.93 -18.96 15.39
CA PRO A 515 13.05 -19.58 14.67
C PRO A 515 12.54 -20.71 13.77
N LEU A 516 12.93 -20.69 12.52
CA LEU A 516 12.53 -21.68 11.53
C LEU A 516 13.66 -22.00 10.55
N GLU A 517 13.56 -23.18 9.98
CA GLU A 517 14.39 -23.64 8.88
C GLU A 517 13.47 -24.07 7.73
N ILE A 518 13.75 -23.62 6.53
CA ILE A 518 12.99 -23.93 5.32
C ILE A 518 13.91 -24.30 4.16
N ASP A 519 13.42 -25.23 3.35
CA ASP A 519 14.03 -25.63 2.11
C ASP A 519 13.09 -25.31 0.95
N ILE A 520 13.59 -24.56 -0.04
CA ILE A 520 12.85 -24.14 -1.23
C ILE A 520 13.49 -24.82 -2.44
N PRO A 521 12.73 -25.62 -3.22
CA PRO A 521 13.26 -26.28 -4.40
C PRO A 521 13.57 -25.28 -5.52
N LYS A 522 14.74 -25.39 -6.13
CA LYS A 522 15.13 -24.57 -7.29
C LYS A 522 14.39 -25.01 -8.55
N GLY A 523 14.16 -24.05 -9.46
CA GLY A 523 13.50 -24.30 -10.73
C GLY A 523 12.03 -24.74 -10.59
N ARG A 524 11.40 -24.43 -9.46
CA ARG A 524 10.02 -24.83 -9.13
C ARG A 524 9.19 -23.64 -8.67
N LEU A 525 7.85 -23.79 -8.75
CA LEU A 525 6.89 -22.85 -8.17
C LEU A 525 6.66 -23.23 -6.71
N THR A 526 7.20 -22.42 -5.81
CA THR A 526 6.94 -22.54 -4.37
C THR A 526 5.93 -21.47 -3.94
N VAL A 527 4.83 -21.89 -3.31
CA VAL A 527 3.83 -20.97 -2.75
C VAL A 527 3.96 -20.94 -1.24
N VAL A 528 4.07 -19.73 -0.68
CA VAL A 528 4.04 -19.46 0.75
C VAL A 528 2.64 -18.97 1.12
N THR A 529 1.92 -19.77 1.88
CA THR A 529 0.53 -19.51 2.27
C THR A 529 0.32 -19.54 3.78
N GLY A 530 -0.90 -19.36 4.23
CA GLY A 530 -1.30 -19.37 5.63
C GLY A 530 -2.20 -18.21 6.00
N VAL A 531 -2.81 -18.25 7.18
CA VAL A 531 -3.77 -17.23 7.64
C VAL A 531 -3.16 -15.83 7.71
N SER A 532 -4.01 -14.79 7.70
CA SER A 532 -3.55 -13.40 7.81
C SER A 532 -2.79 -13.19 9.13
N GLY A 533 -1.65 -12.50 9.07
CA GLY A 533 -0.79 -12.26 10.23
C GLY A 533 0.07 -13.46 10.68
N SER A 534 0.12 -14.56 9.91
CA SER A 534 0.94 -15.74 10.25
C SER A 534 2.44 -15.56 10.02
N GLY A 535 2.88 -14.42 9.46
CA GLY A 535 4.29 -14.10 9.27
C GLY A 535 4.84 -14.38 7.88
N LYS A 536 4.00 -14.66 6.87
CA LYS A 536 4.43 -14.91 5.47
C LYS A 536 5.31 -13.80 4.90
N THR A 537 4.82 -12.57 4.95
CA THR A 537 5.54 -11.38 4.44
C THR A 537 6.88 -11.20 5.15
N THR A 538 6.92 -11.36 6.47
CA THR A 538 8.15 -11.28 7.27
C THR A 538 9.15 -12.37 6.87
N MET A 539 8.68 -13.62 6.70
CA MET A 539 9.52 -14.73 6.31
C MET A 539 10.09 -14.55 4.89
N VAL A 540 9.28 -14.07 3.95
CA VAL A 540 9.73 -13.91 2.56
C VAL A 540 10.43 -12.57 2.33
N LEU A 541 9.75 -11.44 2.62
CA LEU A 541 10.25 -10.10 2.24
C LEU A 541 11.26 -9.53 3.21
N GLU A 542 11.19 -9.87 4.51
CA GLU A 542 12.12 -9.36 5.51
C GLU A 542 13.24 -10.36 5.85
N SER A 543 13.10 -11.64 5.47
CA SER A 543 14.12 -12.67 5.73
C SER A 543 14.72 -13.25 4.46
N LEU A 544 13.94 -13.94 3.61
CA LEU A 544 14.47 -14.64 2.43
C LEU A 544 15.09 -13.66 1.42
N VAL A 545 14.37 -12.63 1.01
CA VAL A 545 14.84 -11.67 -0.01
C VAL A 545 16.09 -10.91 0.46
N PRO A 546 16.15 -10.33 1.66
CA PRO A 546 17.37 -9.68 2.15
C PRO A 546 18.55 -10.64 2.35
N ALA A 547 18.28 -11.90 2.76
CA ALA A 547 19.33 -12.91 2.91
C ALA A 547 19.94 -13.28 1.56
N LEU A 548 19.11 -13.50 0.53
CA LEU A 548 19.55 -13.75 -0.84
C LEU A 548 20.36 -12.59 -1.39
N ALA A 549 19.84 -11.35 -1.25
CA ALA A 549 20.54 -10.17 -1.72
C ALA A 549 21.91 -9.97 -1.04
N ALA A 550 21.98 -10.18 0.28
CA ALA A 550 23.23 -10.08 1.02
C ALA A 550 24.23 -11.16 0.59
N ALA A 551 23.77 -12.41 0.38
CA ALA A 551 24.62 -13.50 -0.09
C ALA A 551 25.17 -13.24 -1.50
N ILE A 552 24.33 -12.75 -2.42
CA ILE A 552 24.73 -12.42 -3.81
C ILE A 552 25.74 -11.26 -3.81
N ASP A 553 25.50 -10.22 -3.02
CA ASP A 553 26.38 -9.03 -2.94
C ASP A 553 27.64 -9.27 -2.08
N GLY A 554 27.77 -10.41 -1.41
CA GLY A 554 28.86 -10.68 -0.45
C GLY A 554 28.85 -9.78 0.78
N LYS A 555 27.68 -9.27 1.18
CA LYS A 555 27.46 -8.42 2.34
C LYS A 555 27.15 -9.24 3.59
N ALA A 556 27.24 -8.60 4.75
CA ALA A 556 26.81 -9.20 6.02
C ALA A 556 25.31 -9.55 5.98
N LEU A 557 24.97 -10.74 6.48
CA LEU A 557 23.59 -11.18 6.60
C LEU A 557 22.85 -10.31 7.65
N PRO A 558 21.54 -10.09 7.50
CA PRO A 558 20.72 -9.49 8.55
C PRO A 558 20.85 -10.26 9.88
N GLU A 559 20.79 -9.55 11.00
CA GLU A 559 21.06 -10.13 12.34
C GLU A 559 20.20 -11.37 12.68
N HIS A 560 18.98 -11.44 12.21
CA HIS A 560 18.06 -12.55 12.45
C HIS A 560 18.28 -13.74 11.49
N ILE A 561 19.13 -13.62 10.49
CA ILE A 561 19.44 -14.72 9.58
C ILE A 561 20.62 -15.51 10.14
N ARG A 562 20.39 -16.79 10.44
CA ARG A 562 21.42 -17.72 10.93
C ARG A 562 22.24 -18.33 9.81
N ALA A 563 21.57 -18.72 8.74
CA ALA A 563 22.21 -19.28 7.57
C ALA A 563 21.36 -19.09 6.30
N ILE A 564 22.00 -18.93 5.17
CA ILE A 564 21.44 -19.00 3.85
C ILE A 564 22.38 -19.82 2.97
N ASN A 565 21.85 -20.80 2.25
CA ASN A 565 22.55 -21.48 1.17
C ASN A 565 21.72 -21.33 -0.10
N ALA A 566 22.25 -20.63 -1.07
CA ALA A 566 21.60 -20.35 -2.35
C ALA A 566 22.63 -20.50 -3.49
N GLU A 567 23.41 -21.60 -3.46
CA GLU A 567 24.47 -21.87 -4.46
C GLU A 567 23.90 -21.78 -5.88
N GLY A 568 24.58 -21.04 -6.77
CA GLY A 568 24.16 -20.84 -8.17
C GLY A 568 23.01 -19.84 -8.35
N ILE A 569 22.59 -19.07 -7.35
CA ILE A 569 21.67 -17.96 -7.50
C ILE A 569 22.47 -16.65 -7.57
N GLU A 570 22.33 -15.91 -8.67
CA GLU A 570 23.04 -14.65 -8.92
C GLU A 570 22.10 -13.44 -8.85
N HIS A 571 20.78 -13.66 -8.96
CA HIS A 571 19.79 -12.57 -8.99
C HIS A 571 18.58 -12.91 -8.14
N VAL A 572 18.12 -11.95 -7.34
CA VAL A 572 16.82 -11.96 -6.66
C VAL A 572 15.98 -10.76 -7.14
N LYS A 573 14.74 -11.04 -7.54
CA LYS A 573 13.82 -10.03 -8.11
C LYS A 573 12.51 -10.06 -7.37
N LEU A 574 12.19 -8.96 -6.70
CA LEU A 574 10.92 -8.78 -6.00
C LEU A 574 9.91 -8.08 -6.91
N ILE A 575 8.76 -8.73 -7.11
CA ILE A 575 7.61 -8.22 -7.85
C ILE A 575 6.46 -8.02 -6.86
N ASP A 576 6.33 -6.83 -6.34
CA ASP A 576 5.33 -6.45 -5.36
C ASP A 576 4.27 -5.48 -5.95
N ALA A 577 3.19 -5.26 -5.23
CA ALA A 577 2.08 -4.37 -5.63
C ALA A 577 2.37 -2.88 -5.40
N THR A 578 3.61 -2.49 -5.07
CA THR A 578 3.96 -1.08 -4.91
C THR A 578 3.74 -0.31 -6.22
N PRO A 579 3.19 0.90 -6.18
CA PRO A 579 2.95 1.68 -7.39
C PRO A 579 4.22 1.87 -8.21
N ILE A 580 4.09 1.75 -9.52
CA ILE A 580 5.17 2.03 -10.46
C ILE A 580 5.23 3.53 -10.70
N GLY A 581 6.28 4.16 -10.22
CA GLY A 581 6.47 5.61 -10.40
C GLY A 581 5.59 6.46 -9.50
N ILE A 582 6.14 7.55 -9.01
CA ILE A 582 5.43 8.52 -8.14
C ILE A 582 4.88 9.68 -8.99
N ASN A 583 5.20 9.71 -10.30
CA ASN A 583 4.98 10.85 -11.17
C ASN A 583 3.99 10.50 -12.28
N VAL A 584 2.98 11.32 -12.47
CA VAL A 584 2.03 11.28 -13.59
C VAL A 584 2.70 11.24 -14.99
N ARG A 585 3.98 11.53 -15.06
CA ARG A 585 4.79 11.47 -16.30
C ARG A 585 5.28 10.06 -16.64
N SER A 586 5.13 9.08 -15.75
CA SER A 586 5.40 7.67 -16.05
C SER A 586 4.19 7.04 -16.72
N THR A 587 4.40 6.43 -17.88
CA THR A 587 3.34 5.73 -18.63
C THR A 587 3.72 4.28 -18.89
N VAL A 588 2.75 3.45 -19.26
CA VAL A 588 2.95 2.05 -19.66
C VAL A 588 4.08 1.95 -20.71
N ALA A 589 4.03 2.78 -21.76
CA ALA A 589 5.05 2.77 -22.81
C ALA A 589 6.43 3.20 -22.33
N THR A 590 6.52 4.16 -21.39
CA THR A 590 7.84 4.59 -20.87
C THR A 590 8.45 3.53 -19.97
N TYR A 591 7.64 2.90 -19.13
CA TYR A 591 8.11 1.86 -18.22
C TYR A 591 8.56 0.59 -18.99
N ALA A 592 7.79 0.16 -19.99
CA ALA A 592 8.16 -0.96 -20.85
C ALA A 592 9.29 -0.63 -21.85
N GLY A 593 9.82 0.60 -21.83
CA GLY A 593 10.88 1.03 -22.76
C GLY A 593 10.45 1.10 -24.23
N ILE A 594 9.16 1.11 -24.50
CA ILE A 594 8.57 1.21 -25.85
C ILE A 594 8.66 2.65 -26.35
N HIS A 595 8.38 3.62 -25.47
CA HIS A 595 8.39 5.03 -25.81
C HIS A 595 9.75 5.50 -26.34
N ASP A 596 10.85 5.03 -25.76
CA ASP A 596 12.19 5.38 -26.23
C ASP A 596 12.50 4.83 -27.62
N ASP A 597 12.01 3.65 -27.94
CA ASP A 597 12.18 3.04 -29.27
C ASP A 597 11.31 3.76 -30.31
N LEU A 598 10.09 4.13 -29.93
CA LEU A 598 9.21 4.95 -30.76
C LEU A 598 9.82 6.31 -31.08
N ARG A 599 10.36 7.03 -30.08
CA ARG A 599 11.04 8.32 -30.29
C ARG A 599 12.19 8.21 -31.27
N LYS A 600 13.00 7.15 -31.18
CA LYS A 600 14.10 6.89 -32.13
C LYS A 600 13.58 6.59 -33.53
N LEU A 601 12.45 5.93 -33.64
CA LEU A 601 11.82 5.60 -34.91
C LEU A 601 11.25 6.85 -35.58
N TYR A 602 10.45 7.64 -34.86
CA TYR A 602 9.85 8.87 -35.36
C TYR A 602 10.91 9.90 -35.78
N ALA A 603 12.01 10.01 -35.07
CA ALA A 603 13.13 10.91 -35.45
C ALA A 603 13.80 10.54 -36.77
N LYS A 604 13.61 9.33 -37.29
CA LYS A 604 14.18 8.89 -38.57
C LYS A 604 13.28 9.25 -39.78
N LEU A 605 12.03 9.61 -39.53
CA LEU A 605 11.06 9.94 -40.58
C LEU A 605 11.48 11.20 -41.39
N PRO A 606 11.14 11.28 -42.69
CA PRO A 606 11.47 12.42 -43.53
C PRO A 606 10.99 13.74 -42.97
N ASP A 607 9.72 13.79 -42.50
CA ASP A 607 9.11 15.01 -41.95
C ASP A 607 9.81 15.46 -40.64
N ALA A 608 10.20 14.52 -39.78
CA ALA A 608 10.96 14.83 -38.59
C ALA A 608 12.35 15.43 -38.93
N LYS A 609 13.01 14.87 -39.95
CA LYS A 609 14.31 15.39 -40.42
C LYS A 609 14.17 16.77 -41.06
N ALA A 610 13.09 17.02 -41.81
CA ALA A 610 12.83 18.33 -42.41
C ALA A 610 12.66 19.45 -41.38
N HIS A 611 12.13 19.10 -40.18
CA HIS A 611 11.97 19.99 -39.04
C HIS A 611 13.13 19.90 -38.02
N GLU A 612 14.20 19.17 -38.32
CA GLU A 612 15.34 18.93 -37.43
C GLU A 612 14.97 18.31 -36.08
N TYR A 613 13.87 17.57 -35.99
CA TYR A 613 13.43 16.89 -34.76
C TYR A 613 14.27 15.65 -34.52
N LYS A 614 15.09 15.67 -33.45
CA LYS A 614 15.82 14.52 -32.93
C LYS A 614 14.93 13.73 -31.95
N ALA A 615 15.35 12.52 -31.58
CA ALA A 615 14.61 11.67 -30.62
C ALA A 615 14.26 12.38 -29.30
N GLY A 616 15.07 13.32 -28.85
CA GLY A 616 14.79 14.17 -27.69
C GLY A 616 13.56 15.07 -27.86
N ALA A 617 13.29 15.56 -29.07
CA ALA A 617 12.16 16.44 -29.36
C ALA A 617 10.80 15.75 -29.09
N PHE A 618 10.74 14.43 -29.28
CA PHE A 618 9.55 13.60 -29.06
C PHE A 618 9.34 13.20 -27.60
N SER A 619 10.15 13.66 -26.64
CA SER A 619 9.93 13.44 -25.22
C SER A 619 8.87 14.43 -24.70
N TYR A 620 7.75 13.92 -24.19
CA TYR A 620 6.77 14.78 -23.52
C TYR A 620 7.26 15.31 -22.16
N ASN A 621 8.39 14.82 -21.64
CA ASN A 621 8.98 15.31 -20.38
C ASN A 621 9.88 16.53 -20.61
N THR A 622 10.69 16.52 -21.67
CA THR A 622 11.76 17.51 -21.90
C THR A 622 11.84 17.99 -23.35
N GLY A 623 11.08 17.39 -24.27
CA GLY A 623 11.19 17.68 -25.72
C GLY A 623 10.47 18.94 -26.16
N SER A 624 10.85 19.45 -27.34
CA SER A 624 10.24 20.64 -27.94
C SER A 624 8.81 20.40 -28.44
N LEU A 625 8.43 19.14 -28.70
CA LEU A 625 7.08 18.74 -29.13
C LEU A 625 6.14 18.46 -27.96
N ARG A 626 6.53 18.73 -26.72
CA ARG A 626 5.65 18.62 -25.55
C ARG A 626 4.60 19.72 -25.55
N CYS A 627 3.45 19.45 -24.96
CA CYS A 627 2.44 20.48 -24.73
C CYS A 627 2.95 21.51 -23.72
N GLN A 628 2.92 22.77 -24.08
CA GLN A 628 3.37 23.86 -23.21
C GLN A 628 2.30 24.22 -22.15
N GLY A 629 1.01 24.03 -22.46
CA GLY A 629 -0.09 24.34 -21.55
C GLY A 629 -0.10 23.50 -20.27
N CYS A 630 0.30 22.21 -20.37
CA CYS A 630 0.41 21.31 -19.21
C CYS A 630 1.84 20.85 -18.92
N ASP A 631 2.83 21.40 -19.61
CA ASP A 631 4.23 20.98 -19.49
C ASP A 631 4.44 19.46 -19.65
N GLY A 632 3.62 18.83 -20.51
CA GLY A 632 3.69 17.39 -20.82
C GLY A 632 3.08 16.46 -19.77
N THR A 633 2.32 16.97 -18.81
CA THR A 633 1.58 16.13 -17.82
C THR A 633 0.28 15.56 -18.41
N GLY A 634 -0.31 16.22 -19.39
CA GLY A 634 -1.62 15.86 -19.97
C GLY A 634 -2.80 16.45 -19.19
N VAL A 635 -2.56 16.86 -17.94
CA VAL A 635 -3.58 17.40 -17.04
C VAL A 635 -3.14 18.77 -16.52
N VAL A 636 -4.12 19.57 -16.11
CA VAL A 636 -3.92 20.83 -15.39
C VAL A 636 -4.59 20.69 -14.03
N SER A 637 -3.80 20.80 -12.97
CA SER A 637 -4.33 20.82 -11.61
C SER A 637 -4.87 22.21 -11.30
N LEU A 638 -6.13 22.28 -10.96
CA LEU A 638 -6.79 23.49 -10.51
C LEU A 638 -6.79 23.54 -8.98
N ASP A 639 -6.02 24.47 -8.42
CA ASP A 639 -6.12 24.83 -7.00
C ASP A 639 -7.47 25.51 -6.77
N VAL A 640 -8.42 24.74 -6.26
CA VAL A 640 -9.72 25.25 -5.84
C VAL A 640 -9.63 25.51 -4.36
N GLN A 641 -9.39 26.77 -3.97
CA GLN A 641 -9.30 27.18 -2.57
C GLN A 641 -10.36 26.45 -1.72
N PHE A 642 -9.90 25.71 -0.68
CA PHE A 642 -10.71 24.92 0.26
C PHE A 642 -11.31 23.61 -0.26
N LEU A 643 -10.93 23.14 -1.48
CA LEU A 643 -11.25 21.81 -2.00
C LEU A 643 -9.94 21.09 -2.35
N PRO A 644 -9.95 19.75 -2.46
CA PRO A 644 -8.82 19.05 -3.05
C PRO A 644 -8.57 19.55 -4.49
N ASP A 645 -7.31 19.62 -4.88
CA ASP A 645 -6.93 19.95 -6.25
C ASP A 645 -7.71 19.07 -7.23
N VAL A 646 -8.28 19.70 -8.26
CA VAL A 646 -9.02 19.00 -9.30
C VAL A 646 -8.17 18.94 -10.55
N ASP A 647 -7.77 17.73 -10.93
CA ASP A 647 -7.06 17.50 -12.17
C ASP A 647 -8.06 17.43 -13.33
N ILE A 648 -7.90 18.32 -14.31
CA ILE A 648 -8.69 18.30 -15.54
C ILE A 648 -7.78 18.00 -16.75
N PRO A 649 -8.28 17.30 -17.77
CA PRO A 649 -7.53 17.15 -19.01
C PRO A 649 -7.12 18.51 -19.57
N CYS A 650 -5.86 18.65 -19.93
CA CYS A 650 -5.34 19.90 -20.48
C CYS A 650 -6.18 20.35 -21.70
N PRO A 651 -6.71 21.58 -21.73
CA PRO A 651 -7.54 22.06 -22.83
C PRO A 651 -6.80 22.12 -24.18
N ASP A 652 -5.46 22.34 -24.16
CA ASP A 652 -4.66 22.46 -25.36
C ASP A 652 -4.38 21.10 -26.02
N CYS A 653 -3.96 20.10 -25.23
CA CYS A 653 -3.58 18.79 -25.74
C CYS A 653 -4.62 17.69 -25.50
N ARG A 654 -5.67 17.97 -24.73
CA ARG A 654 -6.74 17.03 -24.38
C ARG A 654 -6.25 15.70 -23.82
N GLY A 655 -5.20 15.76 -22.97
CA GLY A 655 -4.60 14.59 -22.34
C GLY A 655 -3.44 13.95 -23.13
N SER A 656 -3.22 14.30 -24.39
CA SER A 656 -2.20 13.66 -25.24
C SER A 656 -0.74 13.98 -24.83
N ARG A 657 -0.51 15.01 -24.03
CA ARG A 657 0.82 15.48 -23.54
C ARG A 657 1.68 16.17 -24.60
N TYR A 658 1.25 16.15 -25.87
CA TYR A 658 2.00 16.67 -27.00
C TYR A 658 1.39 17.95 -27.59
N ALA A 659 2.23 18.77 -28.17
CA ALA A 659 1.83 19.92 -28.97
C ALA A 659 1.26 19.46 -30.33
N LYS A 660 0.45 20.32 -30.96
CA LYS A 660 -0.16 20.04 -32.27
C LYS A 660 0.84 19.62 -33.35
N ALA A 661 2.02 20.21 -33.37
CA ALA A 661 3.08 19.88 -34.34
C ALA A 661 3.54 18.39 -34.27
N ALA A 662 3.31 17.71 -33.16
CA ALA A 662 3.63 16.28 -33.05
C ALA A 662 2.70 15.38 -33.89
N TYR A 663 1.51 15.86 -34.24
CA TYR A 663 0.54 15.12 -35.05
C TYR A 663 0.88 15.17 -36.56
N ASP A 664 1.69 16.12 -36.99
CA ASP A 664 2.10 16.28 -38.39
C ASP A 664 3.17 15.22 -38.78
N ILE A 665 3.86 14.66 -37.83
CA ILE A 665 4.88 13.61 -38.04
C ILE A 665 4.20 12.24 -37.96
N ARG A 666 3.98 11.58 -39.10
CA ARG A 666 3.23 10.33 -39.18
C ARG A 666 4.11 9.16 -39.60
N LEU A 667 4.03 8.09 -38.85
CA LEU A 667 4.63 6.80 -39.17
C LEU A 667 3.57 5.96 -39.92
N THR A 668 3.93 5.44 -41.09
CA THR A 668 3.05 4.58 -41.86
C THR A 668 3.43 3.13 -41.70
N ASN A 669 2.46 2.26 -41.39
CA ASN A 669 2.64 0.81 -41.35
C ASN A 669 2.57 0.20 -42.78
N GLU A 670 2.78 -1.11 -42.94
CA GLU A 670 2.75 -1.81 -44.21
C GLU A 670 1.35 -1.83 -44.87
N ALA A 671 0.29 -1.68 -44.11
CA ALA A 671 -1.08 -1.60 -44.59
C ALA A 671 -1.40 -0.21 -45.14
N GLY A 672 -0.47 0.74 -45.07
CA GLY A 672 -0.65 2.13 -45.52
C GLY A 672 -1.34 3.03 -44.51
N GLU A 673 -1.56 2.57 -43.28
CA GLU A 673 -2.15 3.36 -42.22
C GLU A 673 -1.08 4.23 -41.54
N GLY A 674 -1.38 5.51 -41.38
CA GLY A 674 -0.45 6.47 -40.77
C GLY A 674 -0.89 6.83 -39.34
N ALA A 675 0.03 6.80 -38.37
CA ALA A 675 -0.22 7.29 -37.01
C ALA A 675 0.90 8.22 -36.55
N SER A 676 0.54 9.31 -35.88
CA SER A 676 1.47 10.17 -35.17
C SER A 676 1.82 9.54 -33.81
N LEU A 677 2.89 10.01 -33.17
CA LEU A 677 3.28 9.50 -31.86
C LEU A 677 2.19 9.70 -30.78
N PRO A 678 1.50 10.85 -30.68
CA PRO A 678 0.36 11.01 -29.78
C PRO A 678 -0.79 10.02 -30.05
N GLU A 679 -1.12 9.77 -31.32
CA GLU A 679 -2.17 8.79 -31.69
C GLU A 679 -1.74 7.37 -31.32
N LEU A 680 -0.48 7.01 -31.53
CA LEU A 680 0.03 5.69 -31.13
C LEU A 680 0.04 5.53 -29.61
N MET A 681 0.37 6.57 -28.86
CA MET A 681 0.30 6.55 -27.38
C MET A 681 -1.14 6.43 -26.85
N ALA A 682 -2.14 6.83 -27.61
CA ALA A 682 -3.56 6.66 -27.29
C ALA A 682 -4.09 5.26 -27.63
N MET A 683 -3.38 4.45 -28.42
CA MET A 683 -3.77 3.08 -28.72
C MET A 683 -3.58 2.17 -27.51
N ASP A 684 -4.48 1.18 -27.37
CA ASP A 684 -4.23 0.05 -26.47
C ASP A 684 -3.11 -0.84 -27.02
N VAL A 685 -2.53 -1.67 -26.15
CA VAL A 685 -1.40 -2.55 -26.51
C VAL A 685 -1.75 -3.50 -27.64
N ASN A 686 -2.99 -4.04 -27.72
CA ASN A 686 -3.41 -4.95 -28.79
C ASN A 686 -3.43 -4.22 -30.13
N THR A 687 -4.07 -3.05 -30.19
CA THR A 687 -4.13 -2.20 -31.39
C THR A 687 -2.74 -1.73 -31.82
N ALA A 688 -1.91 -1.30 -30.86
CA ALA A 688 -0.54 -0.89 -31.11
C ALA A 688 0.33 -2.06 -31.62
N LEU A 689 0.10 -3.29 -31.16
CA LEU A 689 0.80 -4.49 -31.62
C LEU A 689 0.48 -4.79 -33.09
N GLU A 690 -0.77 -4.70 -33.50
CA GLU A 690 -1.16 -4.89 -34.90
C GLU A 690 -0.54 -3.80 -35.79
N PHE A 691 -0.58 -2.53 -35.34
CA PHE A 691 0.04 -1.41 -36.09
C PHE A 691 1.56 -1.59 -36.21
N CYS A 692 2.24 -2.04 -35.13
CA CYS A 692 3.69 -2.17 -35.06
C CYS A 692 4.20 -3.58 -35.42
N LYS A 693 3.39 -4.45 -36.03
CA LYS A 693 3.66 -5.89 -36.24
C LYS A 693 5.05 -6.19 -36.83
N ASN A 694 5.52 -5.39 -37.76
CA ASN A 694 6.79 -5.59 -38.45
C ASN A 694 7.95 -4.77 -37.84
N MET A 695 7.72 -4.07 -36.73
CA MET A 695 8.74 -3.30 -36.00
C MET A 695 9.35 -4.17 -34.89
N LYS A 696 10.29 -5.08 -35.24
CA LYS A 696 10.78 -6.18 -34.38
C LYS A 696 10.96 -5.84 -32.90
N GLY A 697 11.69 -4.79 -32.56
CA GLY A 697 11.96 -4.44 -31.16
C GLY A 697 10.73 -3.98 -30.38
N ILE A 698 9.83 -3.25 -31.05
CA ILE A 698 8.60 -2.71 -30.47
C ILE A 698 7.55 -3.81 -30.36
N SER A 699 7.35 -4.58 -31.43
CA SER A 699 6.36 -5.66 -31.47
C SER A 699 6.65 -6.76 -30.46
N GLN A 700 7.92 -7.06 -30.17
CA GLN A 700 8.31 -8.01 -29.12
C GLN A 700 7.86 -7.52 -27.74
N LYS A 701 8.14 -6.26 -27.38
CA LYS A 701 7.74 -5.67 -26.10
C LYS A 701 6.22 -5.59 -25.95
N LEU A 702 5.51 -5.20 -27.01
CA LEU A 702 4.05 -5.18 -27.04
C LEU A 702 3.45 -6.57 -26.88
N ASN A 703 4.05 -7.58 -27.51
CA ASN A 703 3.60 -8.97 -27.38
C ASN A 703 3.81 -9.50 -25.96
N VAL A 704 4.89 -9.13 -25.27
CA VAL A 704 5.09 -9.45 -23.84
C VAL A 704 3.98 -8.85 -22.99
N LEU A 705 3.62 -7.56 -23.20
CA LEU A 705 2.53 -6.93 -22.47
C LEU A 705 1.19 -7.66 -22.71
N ARG A 706 0.92 -8.05 -23.95
CA ARG A 706 -0.28 -8.83 -24.31
C ARG A 706 -0.30 -10.19 -23.61
N GLN A 707 0.81 -10.92 -23.63
CA GLN A 707 0.95 -12.21 -22.93
C GLN A 707 0.76 -12.12 -21.42
N LEU A 708 1.07 -10.98 -20.84
CA LEU A 708 0.82 -10.67 -19.43
C LEU A 708 -0.63 -10.23 -19.15
N GLY A 709 -1.54 -10.31 -20.13
CA GLY A 709 -2.92 -9.88 -19.98
C GLY A 709 -3.09 -8.35 -19.85
N LEU A 710 -2.11 -7.56 -20.31
CA LEU A 710 -2.14 -6.08 -20.30
C LEU A 710 -2.52 -5.50 -21.67
N GLY A 711 -3.10 -6.31 -22.56
CA GLY A 711 -3.43 -5.94 -23.93
C GLY A 711 -4.42 -4.78 -24.05
N TYR A 712 -5.25 -4.55 -23.06
CA TYR A 712 -6.25 -3.49 -23.01
C TYR A 712 -5.72 -2.13 -22.51
N LEU A 713 -4.56 -2.08 -21.84
CA LEU A 713 -3.99 -0.84 -21.36
C LEU A 713 -3.55 0.04 -22.53
N THR A 714 -3.80 1.35 -22.42
CA THR A 714 -3.26 2.29 -23.41
C THR A 714 -1.77 2.55 -23.18
N LEU A 715 -1.01 2.76 -24.24
CA LEU A 715 0.43 3.04 -24.13
C LEU A 715 0.73 4.31 -23.32
N GLY A 716 -0.16 5.30 -23.41
CA GLY A 716 -0.09 6.57 -22.69
C GLY A 716 -0.67 6.55 -21.28
N GLU A 717 -1.21 5.42 -20.82
CA GLU A 717 -1.80 5.32 -19.48
C GLU A 717 -0.80 5.53 -18.37
N GLU A 718 -1.22 6.29 -17.36
CA GLU A 718 -0.35 6.67 -16.24
C GLU A 718 -0.12 5.48 -15.30
N THR A 719 1.14 5.18 -15.01
CA THR A 719 1.48 4.05 -14.14
C THR A 719 1.00 4.18 -12.68
N PRO A 720 0.90 5.37 -12.07
CA PRO A 720 0.33 5.51 -10.73
C PRO A 720 -1.17 5.15 -10.63
N GLY A 721 -1.90 5.22 -11.75
CA GLY A 721 -3.32 4.87 -11.82
C GLY A 721 -3.61 3.39 -11.98
N LEU A 722 -2.59 2.56 -12.24
CA LEU A 722 -2.75 1.13 -12.46
C LEU A 722 -3.17 0.40 -11.18
N SER A 723 -3.98 -0.64 -11.32
CA SER A 723 -4.28 -1.56 -10.22
C SER A 723 -3.02 -2.28 -9.72
N GLY A 724 -3.08 -2.91 -8.52
CA GLY A 724 -1.95 -3.64 -7.96
C GLY A 724 -1.44 -4.74 -8.88
N GLY A 725 -2.35 -5.55 -9.41
CA GLY A 725 -2.02 -6.64 -10.33
C GLY A 725 -1.48 -6.14 -11.68
N GLU A 726 -2.03 -5.05 -12.24
CA GLU A 726 -1.51 -4.44 -13.46
C GLU A 726 -0.09 -3.93 -13.26
N ALA A 727 0.17 -3.25 -12.14
CA ALA A 727 1.51 -2.77 -11.81
C ALA A 727 2.51 -3.92 -11.67
N GLN A 728 2.16 -5.01 -10.99
CA GLN A 728 3.01 -6.20 -10.88
C GLN A 728 3.31 -6.83 -12.24
N ARG A 729 2.27 -7.04 -13.07
CA ARG A 729 2.44 -7.59 -14.41
C ARG A 729 3.28 -6.68 -15.31
N LEU A 730 3.14 -5.36 -15.17
CA LEU A 730 3.97 -4.41 -15.91
C LEU A 730 5.44 -4.42 -15.44
N LYS A 731 5.70 -4.59 -14.12
CA LYS A 731 7.07 -4.81 -13.59
C LYS A 731 7.70 -6.05 -14.21
N LEU A 732 6.93 -7.13 -14.32
CA LEU A 732 7.40 -8.37 -14.90
C LEU A 732 7.71 -8.25 -16.40
N ALA A 733 7.00 -7.40 -17.13
CA ALA A 733 7.24 -7.18 -18.56
C ALA A 733 8.67 -6.74 -18.87
N SER A 734 9.33 -6.03 -17.97
CA SER A 734 10.73 -5.61 -18.14
C SER A 734 11.74 -6.75 -17.95
N GLU A 735 11.32 -7.87 -17.34
CA GLU A 735 12.16 -8.99 -16.96
C GLU A 735 12.01 -10.22 -17.89
N ILE A 736 10.90 -10.37 -18.57
CA ILE A 736 10.65 -11.46 -19.52
C ILE A 736 11.59 -11.29 -20.73
N GLY A 737 12.26 -12.38 -21.10
CA GLY A 737 13.13 -12.43 -22.29
C GLY A 737 14.62 -12.35 -22.02
N ARG A 738 15.04 -12.40 -20.75
CA ARG A 738 16.44 -12.60 -20.34
C ARG A 738 16.66 -14.04 -19.90
N THR A 739 17.90 -14.56 -19.99
CA THR A 739 18.27 -15.84 -19.37
C THR A 739 18.07 -15.76 -17.86
N GLN A 740 17.43 -16.78 -17.26
CA GLN A 740 16.90 -16.71 -15.91
C GLN A 740 17.30 -17.88 -15.01
N HIS A 741 18.23 -18.75 -15.47
CA HIS A 741 18.66 -19.95 -14.75
C HIS A 741 19.13 -19.71 -13.32
N ASP A 742 19.70 -18.53 -13.05
CA ASP A 742 20.31 -18.19 -11.76
C ASP A 742 19.48 -17.12 -11.02
N SER A 743 18.18 -17.03 -11.37
CA SER A 743 17.30 -15.99 -10.85
C SER A 743 16.20 -16.56 -9.96
N VAL A 744 15.95 -15.89 -8.83
CA VAL A 744 14.79 -16.11 -7.98
C VAL A 744 13.81 -14.95 -8.17
N PHE A 745 12.60 -15.26 -8.61
CA PHE A 745 11.49 -14.31 -8.67
C PHE A 745 10.60 -14.48 -7.46
N VAL A 746 10.39 -13.41 -6.72
CA VAL A 746 9.53 -13.38 -5.54
C VAL A 746 8.33 -12.50 -5.85
N PHE A 747 7.13 -13.05 -5.71
CA PHE A 747 5.85 -12.35 -5.92
C PHE A 747 5.10 -12.20 -4.60
N ASP A 748 4.56 -11.02 -4.37
CA ASP A 748 3.73 -10.72 -3.20
C ASP A 748 2.27 -10.54 -3.63
N GLU A 749 1.45 -11.56 -3.34
CA GLU A 749 0.02 -11.63 -3.64
C GLU A 749 -0.35 -11.21 -5.08
N PRO A 750 0.21 -11.85 -6.13
CA PRO A 750 0.03 -11.42 -7.51
C PRO A 750 -1.37 -11.70 -8.09
N SER A 751 -2.20 -12.52 -7.44
CA SER A 751 -3.58 -12.79 -7.85
C SER A 751 -4.57 -11.71 -7.40
N ILE A 752 -4.13 -10.71 -6.62
CA ILE A 752 -5.01 -9.65 -6.13
C ILE A 752 -5.79 -8.99 -7.26
N GLY A 753 -7.13 -8.99 -7.15
CA GLY A 753 -8.03 -8.36 -8.11
C GLY A 753 -8.09 -9.04 -9.48
N LEU A 754 -7.68 -10.31 -9.57
CA LEU A 754 -7.72 -11.08 -10.80
C LEU A 754 -8.96 -11.96 -10.90
N HIS A 755 -9.65 -11.89 -12.01
CA HIS A 755 -10.66 -12.88 -12.38
C HIS A 755 -10.01 -14.26 -12.57
N PRO A 756 -10.69 -15.40 -12.31
CA PRO A 756 -10.12 -16.74 -12.52
C PRO A 756 -9.50 -16.96 -13.90
N LEU A 757 -10.03 -16.34 -14.97
CA LEU A 757 -9.40 -16.35 -16.29
C LEU A 757 -8.05 -15.61 -16.32
N ASP A 758 -7.93 -14.51 -15.57
CA ASP A 758 -6.67 -13.77 -15.47
C ASP A 758 -5.65 -14.53 -14.59
N VAL A 759 -6.11 -15.31 -13.60
CA VAL A 759 -5.26 -16.25 -12.82
C VAL A 759 -4.67 -17.33 -13.73
N GLN A 760 -5.43 -17.81 -14.72
CA GLN A 760 -4.91 -18.72 -15.74
C GLN A 760 -3.73 -18.10 -16.50
N VAL A 761 -3.83 -16.83 -16.92
CA VAL A 761 -2.74 -16.09 -17.57
C VAL A 761 -1.52 -15.96 -16.64
N LEU A 762 -1.74 -15.67 -15.36
CA LEU A 762 -0.67 -15.59 -14.36
C LEU A 762 0.07 -16.92 -14.21
N LEU A 763 -0.65 -18.04 -14.16
CA LEU A 763 -0.04 -19.38 -14.11
C LEU A 763 0.78 -19.70 -15.37
N GLU A 764 0.35 -19.24 -16.55
CA GLU A 764 1.12 -19.36 -17.80
C GLU A 764 2.42 -18.55 -17.74
N VAL A 765 2.38 -17.37 -17.12
CA VAL A 765 3.57 -16.54 -16.90
C VAL A 765 4.56 -17.24 -15.95
N PHE A 766 4.09 -17.81 -14.84
CA PHE A 766 4.94 -18.59 -13.93
C PHE A 766 5.56 -19.78 -14.67
N GLN A 767 4.77 -20.48 -15.48
CA GLN A 767 5.30 -21.58 -16.28
C GLN A 767 6.41 -21.13 -17.26
N ALA A 768 6.22 -19.98 -17.90
CA ALA A 768 7.24 -19.44 -18.80
C ALA A 768 8.55 -19.05 -18.08
N LEU A 769 8.47 -18.54 -16.85
CA LEU A 769 9.65 -18.27 -16.01
C LEU A 769 10.38 -19.59 -15.65
N LEU A 770 9.61 -20.61 -15.23
CA LEU A 770 10.16 -21.94 -14.89
C LEU A 770 10.79 -22.64 -16.09
N ASP A 771 10.15 -22.57 -17.25
CA ASP A 771 10.67 -23.13 -18.52
C ASP A 771 12.00 -22.46 -18.94
N ASN A 772 12.23 -21.19 -18.52
CA ASN A 772 13.50 -20.48 -18.69
C ASN A 772 14.49 -20.72 -17.55
N GLY A 773 14.20 -21.63 -16.61
CA GLY A 773 15.09 -22.08 -15.54
C GLY A 773 15.00 -21.25 -14.25
N ALA A 774 14.10 -20.27 -14.14
CA ALA A 774 13.95 -19.48 -12.94
C ALA A 774 13.36 -20.28 -11.77
N THR A 775 13.66 -19.87 -10.54
CA THR A 775 12.95 -20.28 -9.33
C THR A 775 11.87 -19.24 -9.02
N VAL A 776 10.65 -19.68 -8.76
CA VAL A 776 9.51 -18.78 -8.48
C VAL A 776 8.98 -19.02 -7.08
N VAL A 777 8.98 -17.97 -6.25
CA VAL A 777 8.42 -17.98 -4.89
C VAL A 777 7.26 -16.99 -4.83
N VAL A 778 6.10 -17.43 -4.40
CA VAL A 778 4.88 -16.62 -4.40
C VAL A 778 4.25 -16.63 -3.02
N ILE A 779 4.00 -15.45 -2.44
CA ILE A 779 3.12 -15.32 -1.27
C ILE A 779 1.69 -15.27 -1.80
N GLU A 780 0.83 -16.22 -1.40
CA GLU A 780 -0.52 -16.31 -1.96
C GLU A 780 -1.57 -16.88 -1.02
N HIS A 781 -2.83 -16.47 -1.31
CA HIS A 781 -4.04 -16.98 -0.68
C HIS A 781 -5.02 -17.61 -1.68
N ASP A 782 -4.86 -17.31 -2.96
CA ASP A 782 -5.69 -17.86 -4.04
C ASP A 782 -5.53 -19.38 -4.14
N LEU A 783 -6.66 -20.08 -4.04
CA LEU A 783 -6.67 -21.55 -4.01
C LEU A 783 -6.23 -22.16 -5.36
N ASP A 784 -6.50 -21.49 -6.49
CA ASP A 784 -6.09 -21.99 -7.79
C ASP A 784 -4.59 -21.86 -7.97
N VAL A 785 -3.96 -20.80 -7.48
CA VAL A 785 -2.49 -20.68 -7.46
C VAL A 785 -1.86 -21.73 -6.55
N ILE A 786 -2.41 -21.92 -5.34
CA ILE A 786 -1.90 -22.91 -4.37
C ILE A 786 -2.01 -24.34 -4.94
N ARG A 787 -3.15 -24.70 -5.56
CA ARG A 787 -3.38 -26.02 -6.19
C ARG A 787 -2.40 -26.31 -7.34
N ASN A 788 -1.90 -25.27 -7.99
CA ASN A 788 -0.97 -25.36 -9.11
C ASN A 788 0.51 -25.19 -8.72
N ALA A 789 0.82 -25.09 -7.43
CA ALA A 789 2.18 -25.05 -6.93
C ALA A 789 2.89 -26.40 -7.06
N ASP A 790 4.19 -26.41 -7.22
CA ASP A 790 5.02 -27.61 -7.07
C ASP A 790 5.27 -27.92 -5.60
N TYR A 791 5.49 -26.85 -4.81
CA TYR A 791 5.77 -26.92 -3.38
C TYR A 791 5.04 -25.81 -2.62
N VAL A 792 4.57 -26.12 -1.43
CA VAL A 792 3.81 -25.18 -0.58
C VAL A 792 4.45 -25.13 0.80
N LEU A 793 4.61 -23.93 1.32
CA LEU A 793 5.00 -23.61 2.70
C LEU A 793 3.81 -22.98 3.40
N ASP A 794 3.17 -23.69 4.33
CA ASP A 794 1.99 -23.19 5.06
C ASP A 794 2.38 -22.66 6.42
N MET A 795 2.23 -21.33 6.59
CA MET A 795 2.58 -20.59 7.81
C MET A 795 1.37 -20.46 8.72
N GLY A 796 1.57 -20.68 10.03
CA GLY A 796 0.48 -20.62 11.00
C GLY A 796 0.88 -20.99 12.42
N PRO A 797 -0.04 -21.63 13.19
CA PRO A 797 -1.43 -21.98 12.82
C PRO A 797 -2.39 -20.79 12.88
N GLY A 798 -2.05 -19.69 13.53
CA GLY A 798 -2.85 -18.48 13.68
C GLY A 798 -2.11 -17.24 13.24
N GLY A 799 -2.70 -16.05 13.50
CA GLY A 799 -2.04 -14.76 13.33
C GLY A 799 -1.37 -14.28 14.64
N GLY A 800 -0.40 -13.36 14.52
CA GLY A 800 0.32 -12.79 15.65
C GLY A 800 1.13 -13.84 16.43
N ASP A 801 1.09 -13.78 17.75
CA ASP A 801 1.88 -14.68 18.62
C ASP A 801 1.54 -16.17 18.48
N ALA A 802 0.31 -16.47 18.06
CA ALA A 802 -0.14 -17.84 17.75
C ALA A 802 0.38 -18.35 16.40
N GLY A 803 0.93 -17.45 15.57
CA GLY A 803 1.51 -17.75 14.27
C GLY A 803 3.02 -17.87 14.28
N GLY A 804 3.62 -17.56 13.13
CA GLY A 804 5.07 -17.46 12.95
C GLY A 804 5.80 -18.79 12.91
N ARG A 805 5.09 -19.90 12.60
CA ARG A 805 5.69 -21.24 12.48
C ARG A 805 5.34 -21.85 11.12
N LEU A 806 6.21 -22.70 10.64
CA LEU A 806 5.89 -23.58 9.53
C LEU A 806 5.01 -24.70 10.05
N VAL A 807 3.75 -24.75 9.60
CA VAL A 807 2.75 -25.78 10.02
C VAL A 807 2.84 -27.03 9.16
N ALA A 808 3.05 -26.80 7.87
CA ALA A 808 3.16 -27.87 6.88
C ALA A 808 4.03 -27.41 5.69
N CYS A 809 4.71 -28.35 5.07
CA CYS A 809 5.39 -28.13 3.79
C CYS A 809 5.27 -29.39 2.94
N GLY A 810 5.24 -29.22 1.62
CA GLY A 810 5.08 -30.31 0.68
C GLY A 810 4.29 -29.94 -0.56
N THR A 811 3.85 -30.94 -1.31
CA THR A 811 2.95 -30.77 -2.45
C THR A 811 1.56 -30.30 -1.99
N PRO A 812 0.76 -29.66 -2.85
CA PRO A 812 -0.63 -29.29 -2.50
C PRO A 812 -1.46 -30.45 -1.95
N THR A 813 -1.26 -31.68 -2.47
CA THR A 813 -1.93 -32.88 -1.98
C THR A 813 -1.52 -33.23 -0.55
N GLU A 814 -0.25 -33.05 -0.19
CA GLU A 814 0.24 -33.29 1.17
C GLU A 814 -0.29 -32.22 2.15
N ILE A 815 -0.37 -30.97 1.73
CA ILE A 815 -0.98 -29.89 2.52
C ILE A 815 -2.44 -30.18 2.78
N LYS A 816 -3.19 -30.60 1.76
CA LYS A 816 -4.60 -31.02 1.88
C LYS A 816 -4.78 -32.16 2.88
N ALA A 817 -3.87 -33.10 2.93
CA ALA A 817 -3.92 -34.25 3.85
C ALA A 817 -3.50 -33.90 5.29
N ASN A 818 -2.87 -32.74 5.51
CA ASN A 818 -2.38 -32.35 6.83
C ASN A 818 -3.49 -31.72 7.69
N ALA A 819 -3.90 -32.43 8.74
CA ALA A 819 -4.98 -31.98 9.66
C ALA A 819 -4.66 -30.66 10.39
N ASN A 820 -3.38 -30.29 10.56
CA ASN A 820 -2.95 -29.05 11.21
C ASN A 820 -2.99 -27.85 10.26
N SER A 821 -3.02 -28.07 8.94
CA SER A 821 -3.09 -27.02 7.95
C SER A 821 -4.50 -26.45 7.86
N ILE A 822 -4.64 -25.17 8.13
CA ILE A 822 -5.91 -24.46 7.91
C ILE A 822 -6.15 -24.31 6.41
N THR A 823 -5.12 -23.94 5.63
CA THR A 823 -5.18 -23.84 4.18
C THR A 823 -5.60 -25.17 3.54
N GLY A 824 -5.06 -26.28 4.03
CA GLY A 824 -5.37 -27.62 3.51
C GLY A 824 -6.85 -28.02 3.55
N ARG A 825 -7.63 -27.44 4.46
CA ARG A 825 -9.08 -27.67 4.55
C ARG A 825 -9.88 -27.09 3.39
N PHE A 826 -9.30 -26.12 2.67
CA PHE A 826 -9.92 -25.43 1.52
C PHE A 826 -9.40 -25.93 0.17
N LEU A 827 -8.29 -26.70 0.16
CA LEU A 827 -7.74 -27.31 -1.04
C LEU A 827 -8.52 -28.58 -1.43
#